data_eb3a083c8a10add9d3f9c933177cace7
#
_entry.id   eb3a083c8a10add9d3f9c933177cace7
#
_cell.length_a   1.000
_cell.length_b   1.000
_cell.length_c   1.000
_cell.angle_alpha   90.00
_cell.angle_beta   90.00
_cell.angle_gamma   90.00
#
_symmetry.space_group_name_H-M   'P 1'
#
loop_
_entity.id
_entity.type
_entity.pdbx_description
1 polymer ?
#
loop_
_entity_poly.entity_id
_entity_poly.type
_entity_poly.pdbx_seq_one_letter_code
_entity_poly.pdbx_strand_id
1 'polypeptide(L)'
;MLPRRNIRGGIVASGMARPSLLLLLALLAVVGPSTALNGELVEQECPVDCHCHYFRINWVTDCSESNLTSIPHEGLSHNVYVLDMNGNNVEQVTPFPRDIKLRRLQMAHNKLTELNYQSFAGLTYLLDADFSHNAISKVDPEAFRDSPGLITLELQHNPLPEIRGHFLNCRPLLHLDLNTCGIRTLNPQFFHNTTNLNKLDLSNNPLGSIKPGPFDHLTSLEYLKLSSCNLTHVSPDAFAHLENLRELELDDNDLSSIDWTKVLAPLVRLEHLNIRKTRITNLPGDAFAKNLYLRQLILADNELQHLNVGSTLGHNLHSLQALDLSNCNLQDRLSEEAFRNASKLRVLNLSGNPMFAADLTAVLRHLPKLHKLSLSNCSLRRLPEAFENLEHLEALDVSHNPLSDAFVRLLNPLKSLEYLDMSYCNLGYVGNNTFTLMTSLKKLIMSGNTLHTLEQGLFANLTRLESLELNDCGLKNPLDPKVFGDRVYANIIELKLSKNPLTVPDDGPLLPKQLSNLESLDLSYCDITRLNENLFSRTSNLTRLNLSNNRIAGANNLASLKKLQRLGHLDLSSNNLTTIHPKVFKNNLHLLSVNLMNNPFVCNCSIVDMWDWAVQVKNDLDVLVGSQPSQFTTRAAKLRKSLSCSYDQETYRNILEQSRVSSSDRKTLLRKGDLTPNRTWAKYIRESQCDRRS
;
A
#
# COMPACT_ATOMS: atom_id res chain seq x y z
N MET A 1 3.79 51.89 -19.77
CA MET A 1 3.34 52.13 -21.14
C MET A 1 2.61 50.89 -21.63
N LEU A 2 1.32 51.04 -21.83
CA LEU A 2 0.37 50.13 -22.48
C LEU A 2 0.61 50.19 -24.02
N PRO A 3 0.04 49.26 -24.88
CA PRO A 3 -1.35 48.84 -24.80
C PRO A 3 -1.70 47.37 -25.11
N ARG A 4 -2.89 47.07 -24.64
CA ARG A 4 -3.76 45.94 -25.01
C ARG A 4 -4.22 46.00 -26.47
N ARG A 5 -4.58 44.86 -27.08
CA ARG A 5 -5.76 44.74 -27.94
C ARG A 5 -6.42 43.37 -27.88
N ASN A 6 -7.66 43.41 -27.42
CA ASN A 6 -8.72 42.39 -27.62
C ASN A 6 -9.20 42.45 -29.09
N ILE A 7 -9.61 41.30 -29.63
CA ILE A 7 -10.72 41.25 -30.60
C ILE A 7 -11.59 40.03 -30.25
N ARG A 8 -12.84 40.32 -29.91
CA ARG A 8 -14.00 39.42 -29.91
C ARG A 8 -14.58 39.35 -31.32
N GLY A 9 -15.18 38.23 -31.65
CA GLY A 9 -16.10 38.06 -32.79
C GLY A 9 -16.57 36.64 -32.82
N GLY A 10 -17.68 36.41 -32.53
CA GLY A 10 -18.86 35.69 -32.42
C GLY A 10 -19.61 35.51 -33.74
N ILE A 11 -20.61 34.57 -33.72
CA ILE A 11 -21.72 34.34 -34.67
C ILE A 11 -21.44 33.11 -35.58
N VAL A 12 -22.27 32.15 -35.79
CA VAL A 12 -23.69 31.78 -35.76
C VAL A 12 -23.79 30.31 -36.20
N ALA A 13 -24.72 29.59 -35.64
CA ALA A 13 -25.11 28.25 -36.02
C ALA A 13 -25.83 28.25 -37.39
N SER A 14 -25.52 27.28 -38.24
CA SER A 14 -26.46 26.79 -39.23
C SER A 14 -26.28 25.28 -39.39
N GLY A 15 -27.37 24.56 -39.19
CA GLY A 15 -27.43 23.11 -39.33
C GLY A 15 -27.19 22.66 -40.76
N MET A 16 -26.60 21.48 -40.88
CA MET A 16 -26.78 20.64 -42.05
C MET A 16 -26.73 19.16 -41.66
N ALA A 17 -27.58 18.43 -42.30
CA ALA A 17 -28.02 17.09 -42.11
C ALA A 17 -26.93 16.01 -42.03
N ARG A 18 -27.17 14.99 -41.24
CA ARG A 18 -26.47 13.70 -41.28
C ARG A 18 -26.62 13.07 -42.68
N PRO A 19 -25.52 12.69 -43.36
CA PRO A 19 -25.63 11.74 -44.45
C PRO A 19 -25.74 10.34 -43.89
N SER A 20 -26.72 9.61 -44.39
CA SER A 20 -27.12 8.26 -44.03
C SER A 20 -25.97 7.25 -44.27
N LEU A 21 -25.96 6.24 -43.40
CA LEU A 21 -25.04 5.06 -43.35
C LEU A 21 -24.96 4.27 -44.70
N LEU A 22 -25.79 4.55 -45.66
CA LEU A 22 -25.86 3.87 -46.97
C LEU A 22 -24.83 4.36 -48.00
N LEU A 23 -24.16 5.51 -47.80
CA LEU A 23 -23.13 5.99 -48.71
C LEU A 23 -21.72 5.48 -48.40
N LEU A 24 -21.49 4.93 -47.19
CA LEU A 24 -20.18 4.33 -46.80
C LEU A 24 -20.00 2.91 -47.35
N LEU A 25 -21.08 2.20 -47.68
CA LEU A 25 -21.06 0.84 -48.27
C LEU A 25 -20.90 0.86 -49.81
N ALA A 26 -21.12 1.98 -50.49
CA ALA A 26 -20.96 2.09 -51.94
C ALA A 26 -19.55 2.49 -52.38
N LEU A 27 -18.68 2.95 -51.47
CA LEU A 27 -17.29 3.32 -51.77
C LEU A 27 -16.29 2.17 -51.60
N LEU A 28 -16.74 1.01 -51.08
CA LEU A 28 -15.91 -0.19 -50.95
C LEU A 28 -16.01 -1.17 -52.13
N ALA A 29 -16.74 -0.82 -53.21
CA ALA A 29 -16.96 -1.72 -54.34
C ALA A 29 -16.24 -1.34 -55.62
N VAL A 30 -15.34 -0.30 -55.62
CA VAL A 30 -14.61 0.15 -56.80
C VAL A 30 -13.11 0.30 -56.54
N VAL A 31 -12.51 -0.56 -55.76
CA VAL A 31 -11.07 -0.73 -55.77
C VAL A 31 -10.80 -2.15 -56.27
N GLY A 32 -10.48 -2.25 -57.52
CA GLY A 32 -9.96 -3.48 -58.13
C GLY A 32 -8.67 -3.91 -57.45
N PRO A 33 -8.19 -5.15 -57.71
CA PRO A 33 -7.02 -5.71 -57.02
C PRO A 33 -5.77 -4.89 -57.41
N SER A 34 -5.41 -3.89 -56.63
CA SER A 34 -4.12 -3.24 -56.70
C SER A 34 -3.14 -4.10 -55.88
N THR A 35 -2.27 -4.75 -56.62
CA THR A 35 -0.93 -5.24 -56.23
C THR A 35 -0.65 -5.28 -54.74
N ALA A 36 -0.69 -6.49 -54.21
CA ALA A 36 -0.14 -6.84 -52.91
C ALA A 36 1.30 -6.29 -52.85
N LEU A 37 1.51 -5.30 -52.01
CA LEU A 37 2.79 -5.12 -51.33
C LEU A 37 2.95 -6.37 -50.48
N ASN A 38 3.84 -7.26 -50.90
CA ASN A 38 4.35 -8.38 -50.10
C ASN A 38 5.09 -7.80 -48.90
N GLY A 39 4.38 -7.33 -47.92
CA GLY A 39 4.79 -7.34 -46.55
C GLY A 39 4.27 -8.67 -45.99
N GLU A 40 5.10 -9.68 -46.03
CA GLU A 40 4.91 -10.87 -45.18
C GLU A 40 4.65 -10.33 -43.78
N LEU A 41 3.43 -10.52 -43.27
CA LEU A 41 3.17 -10.54 -41.84
C LEU A 41 4.04 -11.72 -41.36
N VAL A 42 5.25 -11.43 -40.90
CA VAL A 42 6.06 -12.39 -40.18
C VAL A 42 5.22 -12.75 -38.97
N GLU A 43 4.56 -13.92 -39.03
CA GLU A 43 3.95 -14.52 -37.83
C GLU A 43 5.07 -14.57 -36.79
N GLN A 44 4.95 -13.75 -35.75
CA GLN A 44 5.93 -13.78 -34.68
C GLN A 44 5.68 -15.04 -33.87
N GLU A 45 6.70 -15.89 -33.85
CA GLU A 45 6.67 -17.12 -33.08
C GLU A 45 6.51 -16.84 -31.60
N CYS A 46 5.76 -17.72 -30.91
CA CYS A 46 5.55 -17.67 -29.46
C CYS A 46 5.83 -19.06 -28.86
N PRO A 47 6.65 -19.16 -27.81
CA PRO A 47 6.89 -20.43 -27.15
C PRO A 47 5.59 -21.03 -26.58
N VAL A 48 5.47 -22.36 -26.61
CA VAL A 48 4.21 -23.07 -26.28
C VAL A 48 3.66 -22.78 -24.89
N ASP A 49 4.55 -22.61 -23.90
CA ASP A 49 4.17 -22.38 -22.51
C ASP A 49 4.08 -20.88 -22.14
N CYS A 50 4.12 -20.00 -23.13
CA CYS A 50 4.15 -18.56 -22.94
C CYS A 50 2.94 -17.88 -23.58
N HIS A 51 2.64 -16.68 -23.14
CA HIS A 51 1.63 -15.82 -23.73
C HIS A 51 2.29 -14.62 -24.43
N CYS A 52 2.12 -14.52 -25.75
CA CYS A 52 2.76 -13.45 -26.52
C CYS A 52 1.74 -12.43 -26.99
N HIS A 53 2.09 -11.16 -26.89
CA HIS A 53 1.22 -10.07 -27.29
C HIS A 53 2.00 -8.82 -27.65
N TYR A 54 1.34 -7.90 -28.35
CA TYR A 54 1.88 -6.57 -28.56
C TYR A 54 1.46 -5.64 -27.40
N PHE A 55 2.45 -5.04 -26.76
CA PHE A 55 2.23 -3.87 -25.92
C PHE A 55 2.67 -2.61 -26.69
N ARG A 56 1.71 -1.84 -27.20
CA ARG A 56 1.93 -0.79 -28.21
C ARG A 56 2.57 -1.38 -29.47
N ILE A 57 3.84 -1.03 -29.76
CA ILE A 57 4.60 -1.54 -30.90
C ILE A 57 5.62 -2.63 -30.53
N ASN A 58 5.72 -2.95 -29.23
CA ASN A 58 6.74 -3.85 -28.71
C ASN A 58 6.18 -5.26 -28.54
N TRP A 59 6.90 -6.27 -28.99
CA TRP A 59 6.56 -7.67 -28.81
C TRP A 59 6.98 -8.13 -27.42
N VAL A 60 6.02 -8.60 -26.65
CA VAL A 60 6.19 -9.12 -25.30
C VAL A 60 5.95 -10.62 -25.31
N THR A 61 6.89 -11.37 -24.79
CA THR A 61 6.78 -12.81 -24.51
C THR A 61 6.71 -12.97 -22.99
N ASP A 62 5.52 -13.25 -22.50
CA ASP A 62 5.23 -13.50 -21.11
C ASP A 62 5.18 -15.00 -20.83
N CYS A 63 6.20 -15.50 -20.15
CA CYS A 63 6.36 -16.86 -19.68
C CYS A 63 6.33 -16.95 -18.16
N SER A 64 5.80 -15.93 -17.48
CA SER A 64 5.77 -15.87 -16.02
C SER A 64 4.92 -16.99 -15.42
N GLU A 65 5.32 -17.47 -14.23
CA GLU A 65 4.62 -18.52 -13.46
C GLU A 65 4.30 -19.83 -14.27
N SER A 66 5.05 -20.10 -15.33
CA SER A 66 4.83 -21.24 -16.24
C SER A 66 5.56 -22.53 -15.83
N ASN A 67 6.21 -22.53 -14.66
CA ASN A 67 6.95 -23.67 -14.12
C ASN A 67 8.13 -24.13 -15.01
N LEU A 68 8.70 -23.22 -15.80
CA LEU A 68 9.81 -23.48 -16.71
C LEU A 68 11.13 -23.69 -15.94
N THR A 69 11.99 -24.57 -16.44
CA THR A 69 13.33 -24.84 -15.89
C THR A 69 14.47 -24.27 -16.75
N SER A 70 14.16 -23.76 -17.93
CA SER A 70 15.10 -23.12 -18.85
C SER A 70 14.40 -22.05 -19.70
N ILE A 71 15.18 -21.20 -20.35
CA ILE A 71 14.63 -20.25 -21.32
C ILE A 71 14.10 -21.00 -22.54
N PRO A 72 12.85 -20.77 -22.99
CA PRO A 72 12.28 -21.42 -24.15
C PRO A 72 12.82 -20.79 -25.43
N HIS A 73 13.87 -21.39 -26.00
CA HIS A 73 14.48 -20.90 -27.26
C HIS A 73 13.63 -21.23 -28.49
N GLU A 74 12.93 -22.36 -28.47
CA GLU A 74 12.02 -22.76 -29.54
C GLU A 74 10.77 -21.84 -29.51
N GLY A 75 10.50 -21.19 -30.64
CA GLY A 75 9.41 -20.22 -30.74
C GLY A 75 9.70 -18.85 -30.15
N LEU A 76 10.91 -18.57 -29.65
CA LEU A 76 11.26 -17.24 -29.18
C LEU A 76 11.58 -16.30 -30.35
N SER A 77 10.76 -15.29 -30.56
CA SER A 77 10.95 -14.31 -31.65
C SER A 77 12.25 -13.54 -31.50
N HIS A 78 13.01 -13.37 -32.58
CA HIS A 78 14.18 -12.47 -32.62
C HIS A 78 13.84 -11.00 -32.36
N ASN A 79 12.58 -10.60 -32.58
CA ASN A 79 12.09 -9.24 -32.36
C ASN A 79 11.49 -9.04 -30.95
N VAL A 80 11.65 -10.00 -30.03
CA VAL A 80 11.17 -9.86 -28.67
C VAL A 80 11.78 -8.61 -28.01
N TYR A 81 10.92 -7.76 -27.47
CA TYR A 81 11.32 -6.56 -26.75
C TYR A 81 11.40 -6.78 -25.24
N VAL A 82 10.42 -7.52 -24.68
CA VAL A 82 10.36 -7.94 -23.28
C VAL A 82 10.23 -9.45 -23.25
N LEU A 83 11.08 -10.09 -22.47
CA LEU A 83 10.94 -11.48 -22.07
C LEU A 83 10.71 -11.52 -20.56
N ASP A 84 9.52 -11.97 -20.18
CA ASP A 84 9.15 -12.15 -18.76
C ASP A 84 9.21 -13.65 -18.41
N MET A 85 10.17 -13.99 -17.56
CA MET A 85 10.41 -15.34 -17.03
C MET A 85 10.22 -15.38 -15.51
N ASN A 86 9.54 -14.38 -14.92
CA ASN A 86 9.38 -14.30 -13.48
C ASN A 86 8.64 -15.51 -12.90
N GLY A 87 8.99 -15.91 -11.68
CA GLY A 87 8.25 -16.96 -10.96
C GLY A 87 8.41 -18.36 -11.54
N ASN A 88 9.55 -18.68 -12.15
CA ASN A 88 9.84 -19.99 -12.73
C ASN A 88 10.89 -20.79 -11.90
N ASN A 89 11.41 -21.85 -12.44
CA ASN A 89 12.40 -22.74 -11.80
C ASN A 89 13.75 -22.76 -12.55
N VAL A 90 14.11 -21.67 -13.22
CA VAL A 90 15.34 -21.59 -14.01
C VAL A 90 16.55 -21.56 -13.09
N GLU A 91 17.49 -22.51 -13.27
CA GLU A 91 18.73 -22.61 -12.46
C GLU A 91 19.93 -21.95 -13.14
N GLN A 92 19.93 -21.91 -14.47
CA GLN A 92 20.99 -21.30 -15.28
C GLN A 92 20.41 -20.59 -16.50
N VAL A 93 20.99 -19.45 -16.84
CA VAL A 93 20.64 -18.72 -18.07
C VAL A 93 21.38 -19.36 -19.23
N THR A 94 20.65 -19.99 -20.16
CA THR A 94 21.18 -20.51 -21.41
C THR A 94 21.46 -19.39 -22.41
N PRO A 95 22.51 -19.46 -23.25
CA PRO A 95 22.86 -18.40 -24.21
C PRO A 95 21.69 -18.09 -25.16
N PHE A 96 21.45 -16.79 -25.36
CA PHE A 96 20.39 -16.33 -26.24
C PHE A 96 20.74 -16.51 -27.74
N PRO A 97 19.73 -16.59 -28.62
CA PRO A 97 19.93 -16.55 -30.06
C PRO A 97 20.72 -15.30 -30.49
N ARG A 98 21.56 -15.40 -31.52
CA ARG A 98 22.26 -14.27 -32.08
C ARG A 98 21.25 -13.27 -32.67
N ASP A 99 21.56 -11.99 -32.60
CA ASP A 99 20.78 -10.86 -33.18
C ASP A 99 19.38 -10.67 -32.56
N ILE A 100 19.11 -11.25 -31.37
CA ILE A 100 17.88 -11.01 -30.63
C ILE A 100 17.78 -9.54 -30.18
N LYS A 101 16.63 -8.91 -30.37
CA LYS A 101 16.42 -7.48 -30.05
C LYS A 101 15.89 -7.24 -28.64
N LEU A 102 16.17 -8.16 -27.72
CA LEU A 102 15.73 -8.12 -26.33
C LEU A 102 16.25 -6.86 -25.64
N ARG A 103 15.32 -6.06 -25.08
CA ARG A 103 15.64 -4.86 -24.31
C ARG A 103 15.36 -4.97 -22.83
N ARG A 104 14.38 -5.79 -22.47
CA ARG A 104 14.05 -6.05 -21.06
C ARG A 104 13.97 -7.53 -20.80
N LEU A 105 14.77 -8.00 -19.84
CA LEU A 105 14.80 -9.37 -19.37
C LEU A 105 14.36 -9.41 -17.89
N GLN A 106 13.27 -10.09 -17.60
CA GLN A 106 12.74 -10.27 -16.25
C GLN A 106 12.88 -11.74 -15.85
N MET A 107 13.69 -12.01 -14.84
CA MET A 107 13.97 -13.36 -14.32
C MET A 107 13.89 -13.41 -12.79
N ALA A 108 13.09 -12.53 -12.19
CA ALA A 108 12.87 -12.53 -10.76
C ALA A 108 12.18 -13.81 -10.27
N HIS A 109 12.42 -14.18 -9.01
CA HIS A 109 11.81 -15.37 -8.40
C HIS A 109 12.11 -16.68 -9.17
N ASN A 110 13.37 -16.90 -9.49
CA ASN A 110 13.88 -18.13 -10.09
C ASN A 110 14.91 -18.80 -9.14
N LYS A 111 15.70 -19.72 -9.66
CA LYS A 111 16.72 -20.48 -8.91
C LYS A 111 18.14 -20.25 -9.44
N LEU A 112 18.38 -19.12 -10.09
CA LEU A 112 19.69 -18.78 -10.66
C LEU A 112 20.75 -18.72 -9.56
N THR A 113 21.93 -19.30 -9.83
CA THR A 113 23.05 -19.35 -8.88
C THR A 113 24.24 -18.48 -9.28
N GLU A 114 24.39 -18.19 -10.56
CA GLU A 114 25.44 -17.32 -11.11
C GLU A 114 24.98 -16.55 -12.35
N LEU A 115 25.63 -15.40 -12.60
CA LEU A 115 25.54 -14.66 -13.85
C LEU A 115 26.92 -14.69 -14.51
N ASN A 116 27.01 -15.27 -15.70
CA ASN A 116 28.27 -15.39 -16.43
C ASN A 116 28.19 -14.74 -17.82
N TYR A 117 29.32 -14.38 -18.40
CA TYR A 117 29.41 -13.71 -19.70
C TYR A 117 28.73 -14.50 -20.81
N GLN A 118 28.91 -15.83 -20.84
CA GLN A 118 28.40 -16.66 -21.95
C GLN A 118 26.87 -16.62 -22.03
N SER A 119 26.19 -16.48 -20.89
CA SER A 119 24.74 -16.40 -20.84
C SER A 119 24.17 -15.16 -21.50
N PHE A 120 24.90 -14.04 -21.46
CA PHE A 120 24.44 -12.73 -21.95
C PHE A 120 25.21 -12.23 -23.17
N ALA A 121 26.12 -13.05 -23.69
CA ALA A 121 26.92 -12.71 -24.87
C ALA A 121 26.02 -12.39 -26.06
N GLY A 122 26.24 -11.25 -26.71
CA GLY A 122 25.49 -10.80 -27.89
C GLY A 122 24.15 -10.12 -27.60
N LEU A 123 23.76 -9.89 -26.32
CA LEU A 123 22.57 -9.09 -25.96
C LEU A 123 22.82 -7.59 -26.13
N THR A 124 23.12 -7.15 -27.35
CA THR A 124 23.54 -5.77 -27.65
C THR A 124 22.46 -4.70 -27.43
N TYR A 125 21.20 -5.11 -27.36
CA TYR A 125 20.05 -4.20 -27.16
C TYR A 125 19.54 -4.15 -25.73
N LEU A 126 20.08 -4.95 -24.81
CA LEU A 126 19.61 -5.05 -23.44
C LEU A 126 19.74 -3.70 -22.70
N LEU A 127 18.64 -3.22 -22.11
CA LEU A 127 18.54 -1.95 -21.37
C LEU A 127 18.25 -2.19 -19.88
N ASP A 128 17.36 -3.15 -19.59
CA ASP A 128 16.88 -3.44 -18.25
C ASP A 128 16.96 -4.94 -17.98
N ALA A 129 17.52 -5.33 -16.86
CA ALA A 129 17.62 -6.73 -16.43
C ALA A 129 17.26 -6.86 -14.95
N ASP A 130 16.29 -7.73 -14.67
CA ASP A 130 15.85 -8.06 -13.30
C ASP A 130 16.15 -9.53 -13.00
N PHE A 131 17.04 -9.75 -12.05
CA PHE A 131 17.42 -11.06 -11.50
C PHE A 131 17.16 -11.14 -10.00
N SER A 132 16.29 -10.30 -9.49
CA SER A 132 15.94 -10.28 -8.06
C SER A 132 15.36 -11.61 -7.56
N HIS A 133 15.42 -11.82 -6.26
CA HIS A 133 14.84 -13.02 -5.62
C HIS A 133 15.31 -14.35 -6.26
N ASN A 134 16.62 -14.50 -6.42
CA ASN A 134 17.26 -15.71 -6.88
C ASN A 134 18.24 -16.25 -5.82
N ALA A 135 19.07 -17.21 -6.18
CA ALA A 135 20.13 -17.77 -5.35
C ALA A 135 21.54 -17.37 -5.88
N ILE A 136 21.64 -16.21 -6.55
CA ILE A 136 22.87 -15.77 -7.19
C ILE A 136 23.90 -15.43 -6.12
N SER A 137 25.00 -16.19 -6.11
CA SER A 137 26.13 -16.01 -5.21
C SER A 137 27.39 -15.54 -5.94
N LYS A 138 27.37 -15.55 -7.28
CA LYS A 138 28.51 -15.18 -8.12
C LYS A 138 28.05 -14.40 -9.35
N VAL A 139 28.70 -13.27 -9.59
CA VAL A 139 28.52 -12.44 -10.79
C VAL A 139 29.88 -12.30 -11.47
N ASP A 140 29.96 -12.68 -12.74
CA ASP A 140 31.14 -12.41 -13.55
C ASP A 140 31.20 -10.90 -13.84
N PRO A 141 32.32 -10.19 -13.54
CA PRO A 141 32.45 -8.78 -13.86
C PRO A 141 32.18 -8.45 -15.34
N GLU A 142 32.43 -9.39 -16.26
CA GLU A 142 32.20 -9.24 -17.69
C GLU A 142 30.82 -9.73 -18.15
N ALA A 143 29.93 -10.12 -17.25
CA ALA A 143 28.64 -10.72 -17.59
C ALA A 143 27.86 -9.92 -18.63
N PHE A 144 27.88 -8.58 -18.55
CA PHE A 144 27.13 -7.67 -19.43
C PHE A 144 28.02 -6.87 -20.39
N ARG A 145 29.23 -7.36 -20.69
CA ARG A 145 30.18 -6.66 -21.55
C ARG A 145 29.59 -6.34 -22.94
N ASP A 146 28.78 -7.21 -23.48
CA ASP A 146 28.16 -7.04 -24.80
C ASP A 146 26.84 -6.26 -24.76
N SER A 147 26.46 -5.69 -23.61
CA SER A 147 25.25 -4.90 -23.42
C SER A 147 25.59 -3.40 -23.19
N PRO A 148 26.06 -2.69 -24.21
CA PRO A 148 26.52 -1.29 -24.07
C PRO A 148 25.41 -0.30 -23.72
N GLY A 149 24.15 -0.72 -23.76
CA GLY A 149 22.97 0.07 -23.41
C GLY A 149 22.37 -0.27 -22.04
N LEU A 150 22.94 -1.18 -21.25
CA LEU A 150 22.37 -1.60 -19.98
C LEU A 150 22.31 -0.43 -18.98
N ILE A 151 21.10 -0.04 -18.61
CA ILE A 151 20.80 1.11 -17.76
C ILE A 151 20.42 0.68 -16.36
N THR A 152 19.60 -0.38 -16.25
CA THR A 152 19.04 -0.86 -14.97
C THR A 152 19.43 -2.32 -14.76
N LEU A 153 19.96 -2.61 -13.56
CA LEU A 153 20.24 -3.97 -13.10
C LEU A 153 19.68 -4.15 -11.69
N GLU A 154 18.77 -5.08 -11.56
CA GLU A 154 18.12 -5.43 -10.29
C GLU A 154 18.63 -6.80 -9.82
N LEU A 155 19.26 -6.84 -8.65
CA LEU A 155 19.87 -8.04 -8.06
C LEU A 155 19.45 -8.25 -6.61
N GLN A 156 18.49 -7.46 -6.11
CA GLN A 156 18.05 -7.54 -4.73
C GLN A 156 17.57 -8.96 -4.35
N HIS A 157 17.75 -9.30 -3.07
CA HIS A 157 17.43 -10.62 -2.53
C HIS A 157 18.22 -11.78 -3.19
N ASN A 158 19.51 -11.58 -3.38
CA ASN A 158 20.46 -12.62 -3.81
C ASN A 158 21.62 -12.75 -2.81
N PRO A 159 22.14 -13.94 -2.52
CA PRO A 159 23.23 -14.10 -1.56
C PRO A 159 24.58 -13.74 -2.19
N LEU A 160 24.98 -12.46 -2.16
CA LEU A 160 26.26 -11.95 -2.69
C LEU A 160 27.24 -11.54 -1.58
N PRO A 161 27.60 -12.41 -0.62
CA PRO A 161 28.24 -12.01 0.64
C PRO A 161 29.67 -11.48 0.53
N GLU A 162 30.44 -11.96 -0.43
CA GLU A 162 31.83 -11.57 -0.66
C GLU A 162 32.11 -11.28 -2.13
N ILE A 163 32.39 -10.02 -2.44
CA ILE A 163 32.83 -9.59 -3.77
C ILE A 163 34.25 -9.04 -3.64
N ARG A 164 35.20 -9.70 -4.27
CA ARG A 164 36.61 -9.30 -4.30
C ARG A 164 36.92 -8.59 -5.61
N GLY A 165 37.49 -7.38 -5.55
CA GLY A 165 37.80 -6.56 -6.73
C GLY A 165 36.59 -5.85 -7.29
N HIS A 166 36.53 -5.73 -8.62
CA HIS A 166 35.42 -5.07 -9.32
C HIS A 166 34.17 -5.92 -9.28
N PHE A 167 33.03 -5.30 -9.03
CA PHE A 167 31.75 -5.99 -9.09
C PHE A 167 31.30 -6.23 -10.54
N LEU A 168 31.28 -5.17 -11.35
CA LEU A 168 30.89 -5.21 -12.76
C LEU A 168 31.71 -4.28 -13.61
N ASN A 169 31.97 -4.66 -14.86
CA ASN A 169 32.52 -3.83 -15.93
C ASN A 169 31.38 -3.30 -16.81
N CYS A 170 30.56 -2.38 -16.27
CA CYS A 170 29.37 -1.85 -16.94
C CYS A 170 29.28 -0.34 -16.75
N ARG A 171 30.00 0.44 -17.55
CA ARG A 171 30.00 1.91 -17.49
C ARG A 171 28.63 2.56 -17.76
N PRO A 172 27.78 2.06 -18.68
CA PRO A 172 26.48 2.70 -18.96
C PRO A 172 25.46 2.56 -17.84
N LEU A 173 25.70 1.70 -16.86
CA LEU A 173 24.75 1.42 -15.78
C LEU A 173 24.44 2.67 -14.96
N LEU A 174 23.16 3.01 -14.88
CA LEU A 174 22.66 4.17 -14.12
C LEU A 174 21.99 3.74 -12.82
N HIS A 175 21.31 2.59 -12.81
CA HIS A 175 20.54 2.12 -11.67
C HIS A 175 21.00 0.71 -11.29
N LEU A 176 21.43 0.55 -10.04
CA LEU A 176 21.85 -0.73 -9.49
C LEU A 176 21.14 -0.96 -8.14
N ASP A 177 20.41 -2.04 -8.05
CA ASP A 177 19.79 -2.49 -6.79
C ASP A 177 20.51 -3.74 -6.28
N LEU A 178 21.10 -3.61 -5.10
CA LEU A 178 21.80 -4.66 -4.35
C LEU A 178 21.18 -4.84 -2.95
N ASN A 179 19.94 -4.42 -2.77
CA ASN A 179 19.23 -4.54 -1.50
C ASN A 179 19.17 -6.01 -1.03
N THR A 180 19.36 -6.24 0.25
CA THR A 180 19.21 -7.58 0.85
C THR A 180 20.10 -8.65 0.16
N CYS A 181 21.32 -8.30 -0.21
CA CYS A 181 22.27 -9.22 -0.85
C CYS A 181 23.25 -9.90 0.11
N GLY A 182 23.18 -9.59 1.40
CA GLY A 182 24.10 -10.15 2.41
C GLY A 182 25.53 -9.62 2.31
N ILE A 183 25.75 -8.49 1.62
CA ILE A 183 27.07 -7.86 1.45
C ILE A 183 27.55 -7.35 2.81
N ARG A 184 28.76 -7.76 3.21
CA ARG A 184 29.34 -7.41 4.52
C ARG A 184 30.39 -6.32 4.44
N THR A 185 31.06 -6.18 3.29
CA THR A 185 32.12 -5.20 3.08
C THR A 185 32.11 -4.72 1.65
N LEU A 186 32.39 -3.43 1.48
CA LEU A 186 32.66 -2.82 0.18
C LEU A 186 34.16 -2.54 0.09
N ASN A 187 34.85 -3.14 -0.87
CA ASN A 187 36.25 -2.82 -1.14
C ASN A 187 36.36 -1.55 -2.02
N PRO A 188 37.51 -0.83 -2.01
CA PRO A 188 37.63 0.42 -2.77
C PRO A 188 37.47 0.32 -4.28
N GLN A 189 37.59 -0.90 -4.85
CA GLN A 189 37.46 -1.13 -6.30
C GLN A 189 36.05 -1.58 -6.69
N PHE A 190 35.15 -1.77 -5.74
CA PHE A 190 33.84 -2.39 -5.97
C PHE A 190 33.08 -1.74 -7.13
N PHE A 191 32.95 -0.41 -7.13
CA PHE A 191 32.24 0.35 -8.15
C PHE A 191 33.16 1.04 -9.18
N HIS A 192 34.43 0.70 -9.25
CA HIS A 192 35.41 1.38 -10.10
C HIS A 192 35.00 1.48 -11.58
N ASN A 193 34.33 0.46 -12.11
CA ASN A 193 33.93 0.38 -13.52
C ASN A 193 32.42 0.67 -13.76
N THR A 194 31.71 1.18 -12.76
CA THR A 194 30.29 1.59 -12.86
C THR A 194 30.12 3.08 -12.56
N THR A 195 30.99 3.91 -13.14
CA THR A 195 31.17 5.34 -12.80
C THR A 195 29.98 6.24 -13.10
N ASN A 196 29.05 5.79 -13.96
CA ASN A 196 27.88 6.58 -14.36
C ASN A 196 26.66 6.31 -13.45
N LEU A 197 26.79 5.48 -12.40
CA LEU A 197 25.68 5.22 -11.50
C LEU A 197 25.05 6.52 -10.99
N ASN A 198 23.76 6.61 -11.17
CA ASN A 198 22.90 7.68 -10.68
C ASN A 198 22.13 7.25 -9.43
N LYS A 199 21.69 5.97 -9.40
CA LYS A 199 20.97 5.39 -8.27
C LYS A 199 21.62 4.09 -7.82
N LEU A 200 21.86 4.00 -6.50
CA LEU A 200 22.43 2.82 -5.85
C LEU A 200 21.65 2.50 -4.58
N ASP A 201 21.08 1.30 -4.51
CA ASP A 201 20.48 0.77 -3.31
C ASP A 201 21.34 -0.36 -2.73
N LEU A 202 21.81 -0.18 -1.51
CA LEU A 202 22.57 -1.14 -0.71
C LEU A 202 21.86 -1.48 0.59
N SER A 203 20.62 -1.09 0.76
CA SER A 203 19.85 -1.28 1.99
C SER A 203 19.77 -2.76 2.41
N ASN A 204 19.57 -3.00 3.69
CA ASN A 204 19.47 -4.36 4.28
C ASN A 204 20.69 -5.26 4.04
N ASN A 205 21.89 -4.68 3.91
CA ASN A 205 23.14 -5.42 3.85
C ASN A 205 23.95 -5.20 5.14
N PRO A 206 24.48 -6.24 5.79
CA PRO A 206 25.18 -6.08 7.07
C PRO A 206 26.60 -5.51 6.89
N LEU A 207 26.70 -4.28 6.35
CA LEU A 207 27.98 -3.63 6.02
C LEU A 207 28.81 -3.25 7.25
N GLY A 208 28.16 -2.94 8.39
CA GLY A 208 28.81 -2.57 9.65
C GLY A 208 29.52 -1.23 9.64
N SER A 209 30.26 -0.90 8.59
CA SER A 209 30.94 0.39 8.46
C SER A 209 31.15 0.79 7.00
N ILE A 210 31.17 2.11 6.75
CA ILE A 210 31.57 2.69 5.45
C ILE A 210 32.92 3.33 5.59
N LYS A 211 33.91 2.81 4.85
CA LYS A 211 35.28 3.31 4.76
C LYS A 211 35.42 4.24 3.55
N PRO A 212 36.50 5.07 3.45
CA PRO A 212 36.81 5.79 2.22
C PRO A 212 37.11 4.80 1.08
N GLY A 213 36.87 5.19 -0.14
CA GLY A 213 37.26 4.45 -1.35
C GLY A 213 36.12 3.86 -2.18
N PRO A 214 35.16 3.11 -1.61
CA PRO A 214 34.13 2.43 -2.41
C PRO A 214 33.33 3.34 -3.33
N PHE A 215 33.01 4.55 -2.89
CA PHE A 215 32.20 5.50 -3.64
C PHE A 215 32.98 6.56 -4.41
N ASP A 216 34.33 6.56 -4.35
CA ASP A 216 35.15 7.65 -4.90
C ASP A 216 34.96 7.89 -6.39
N HIS A 217 34.59 6.86 -7.14
CA HIS A 217 34.37 6.93 -8.58
C HIS A 217 32.92 7.23 -8.98
N LEU A 218 31.98 7.31 -8.02
CA LEU A 218 30.55 7.50 -8.29
C LEU A 218 30.17 8.98 -8.31
N THR A 219 30.91 9.80 -9.05
CA THR A 219 30.72 11.26 -9.10
C THR A 219 29.37 11.69 -9.71
N SER A 220 28.67 10.79 -10.42
CA SER A 220 27.34 11.03 -10.99
C SER A 220 26.19 10.60 -10.07
N LEU A 221 26.50 10.06 -8.88
CA LEU A 221 25.47 9.51 -8.01
C LEU A 221 24.57 10.60 -7.42
N GLU A 222 23.27 10.46 -7.61
CA GLU A 222 22.26 11.36 -7.06
C GLU A 222 21.47 10.72 -5.92
N TYR A 223 21.33 9.38 -5.92
CA TYR A 223 20.49 8.65 -4.95
C TYR A 223 21.29 7.50 -4.34
N LEU A 224 21.49 7.53 -3.02
CA LEU A 224 22.17 6.47 -2.28
C LEU A 224 21.34 6.01 -1.09
N LYS A 225 21.04 4.70 -1.05
CA LYS A 225 20.34 4.07 0.06
C LYS A 225 21.25 3.11 0.81
N LEU A 226 21.30 3.29 2.13
CA LEU A 226 22.08 2.51 3.09
C LEU A 226 21.24 2.20 4.34
N SER A 227 19.92 2.12 4.19
CA SER A 227 18.99 1.82 5.29
C SER A 227 19.21 0.42 5.84
N SER A 228 19.08 0.23 7.14
CA SER A 228 19.19 -1.09 7.81
C SER A 228 20.47 -1.87 7.46
N CYS A 229 21.61 -1.16 7.41
CA CYS A 229 22.90 -1.77 7.05
C CYS A 229 23.76 -2.16 8.28
N ASN A 230 23.21 -2.14 9.49
CA ASN A 230 23.94 -2.34 10.74
C ASN A 230 25.17 -1.43 10.87
N LEU A 231 25.12 -0.22 10.28
CA LEU A 231 26.23 0.72 10.32
C LEU A 231 26.43 1.22 11.75
N THR A 232 27.66 1.15 12.22
CA THR A 232 28.10 1.74 13.48
C THR A 232 29.18 2.83 13.27
N HIS A 233 29.72 2.88 12.06
CA HIS A 233 30.73 3.85 11.69
C HIS A 233 30.63 4.27 10.24
N VAL A 234 30.69 5.57 9.97
CA VAL A 234 30.84 6.17 8.63
C VAL A 234 32.03 7.09 8.70
N SER A 235 33.07 6.82 7.88
CA SER A 235 34.26 7.67 7.83
C SER A 235 33.88 9.09 7.38
N PRO A 236 34.50 10.15 7.92
CA PRO A 236 34.32 11.51 7.42
C PRO A 236 34.52 11.68 5.91
N ASP A 237 35.43 10.90 5.31
CA ASP A 237 35.74 10.95 3.88
C ASP A 237 34.97 9.93 3.06
N ALA A 238 34.02 9.19 3.65
CA ALA A 238 33.28 8.13 2.97
C ALA A 238 32.51 8.64 1.75
N PHE A 239 32.03 9.88 1.77
CA PHE A 239 31.23 10.51 0.73
C PHE A 239 31.93 11.69 0.06
N ALA A 240 33.27 11.81 0.18
CA ALA A 240 34.04 12.98 -0.24
C ALA A 240 33.86 13.37 -1.71
N HIS A 241 33.54 12.41 -2.59
CA HIS A 241 33.39 12.63 -4.04
C HIS A 241 31.93 12.63 -4.53
N LEU A 242 30.95 12.56 -3.61
CA LEU A 242 29.51 12.50 -3.95
C LEU A 242 28.87 13.90 -4.00
N GLU A 243 29.51 14.86 -4.67
CA GLU A 243 29.07 16.27 -4.71
C GLU A 243 27.71 16.44 -5.40
N ASN A 244 27.28 15.48 -6.24
CA ASN A 244 25.99 15.48 -6.94
C ASN A 244 24.85 14.80 -6.16
N LEU A 245 25.16 14.21 -4.98
CA LEU A 245 24.15 13.47 -4.22
C LEU A 245 23.02 14.40 -3.77
N ARG A 246 21.79 13.98 -4.07
CA ARG A 246 20.55 14.68 -3.71
C ARG A 246 19.77 13.97 -2.62
N GLU A 247 19.83 12.65 -2.59
CA GLU A 247 19.11 11.83 -1.62
C GLU A 247 20.06 10.85 -0.94
N LEU A 248 20.03 10.86 0.40
CA LEU A 248 20.79 9.94 1.23
C LEU A 248 19.88 9.34 2.29
N GLU A 249 19.72 8.00 2.24
CA GLU A 249 19.00 7.26 3.25
C GLU A 249 19.96 6.43 4.11
N LEU A 250 19.95 6.68 5.41
CA LEU A 250 20.80 6.04 6.42
C LEU A 250 19.97 5.49 7.59
N ASP A 251 18.67 5.46 7.46
CA ASP A 251 17.77 5.07 8.54
C ASP A 251 17.99 3.63 9.02
N ASP A 252 17.57 3.38 10.26
CA ASP A 252 17.70 2.09 10.93
C ASP A 252 19.15 1.58 11.02
N ASN A 253 20.08 2.47 11.44
CA ASN A 253 21.48 2.19 11.70
C ASN A 253 21.88 2.73 13.09
N ASP A 254 23.02 2.34 13.64
CA ASP A 254 23.55 2.90 14.89
C ASP A 254 24.65 3.93 14.59
N LEU A 255 24.26 5.17 14.33
CA LEU A 255 25.17 6.27 13.96
C LEU A 255 25.38 7.26 15.11
N SER A 256 25.24 6.80 16.34
CA SER A 256 25.33 7.62 17.56
C SER A 256 26.69 8.32 17.75
N SER A 257 27.73 7.78 17.14
CA SER A 257 29.12 8.23 17.35
C SER A 257 29.77 8.94 16.16
N ILE A 258 29.02 9.23 15.07
CA ILE A 258 29.61 9.81 13.87
C ILE A 258 29.68 11.35 13.93
N ASP A 259 30.67 11.93 13.25
CA ASP A 259 30.83 13.37 13.06
C ASP A 259 29.99 13.86 11.87
N TRP A 260 28.73 14.23 12.15
CA TRP A 260 27.78 14.66 11.14
C TRP A 260 28.25 15.87 10.33
N THR A 261 28.94 16.80 10.95
CA THR A 261 29.47 17.99 10.27
C THR A 261 30.45 17.61 9.16
N LYS A 262 31.33 16.64 9.40
CA LYS A 262 32.32 16.21 8.41
C LYS A 262 31.71 15.28 7.35
N VAL A 263 30.89 14.32 7.79
CA VAL A 263 30.25 13.33 6.88
C VAL A 263 29.35 14.02 5.87
N LEU A 264 28.58 15.05 6.26
CA LEU A 264 27.66 15.77 5.39
C LEU A 264 28.30 16.93 4.61
N ALA A 265 29.46 17.41 5.00
CA ALA A 265 30.08 18.58 4.36
C ALA A 265 30.31 18.46 2.84
N PRO A 266 30.72 17.30 2.28
CA PRO A 266 30.90 17.15 0.83
C PRO A 266 29.57 17.16 0.05
N LEU A 267 28.43 16.86 0.68
CA LEU A 267 27.14 16.66 0.05
C LEU A 267 26.42 17.98 -0.21
N VAL A 268 27.06 18.88 -0.95
CA VAL A 268 26.59 20.27 -1.12
C VAL A 268 25.27 20.40 -1.89
N ARG A 269 24.86 19.37 -2.66
CA ARG A 269 23.59 19.33 -3.40
C ARG A 269 22.49 18.53 -2.70
N LEU A 270 22.71 18.09 -1.47
CA LEU A 270 21.76 17.26 -0.74
C LEU A 270 20.41 17.99 -0.57
N GLU A 271 19.35 17.35 -1.05
CA GLU A 271 17.96 17.83 -0.97
C GLU A 271 17.15 17.01 0.05
N HIS A 272 17.42 15.72 0.16
CA HIS A 272 16.69 14.79 1.02
C HIS A 272 17.66 13.97 1.89
N LEU A 273 17.48 14.05 3.20
CA LEU A 273 18.24 13.27 4.17
C LEU A 273 17.28 12.52 5.11
N ASN A 274 17.43 11.21 5.15
CA ASN A 274 16.73 10.35 6.10
C ASN A 274 17.76 9.69 7.05
N ILE A 275 17.70 10.11 8.32
CA ILE A 275 18.49 9.56 9.42
C ILE A 275 17.56 9.16 10.58
N ARG A 276 16.40 8.63 10.23
CA ARG A 276 15.43 8.09 11.17
C ARG A 276 16.03 6.89 11.91
N LYS A 277 15.74 6.76 13.19
CA LYS A 277 16.12 5.56 13.98
C LYS A 277 17.63 5.23 13.89
N THR A 278 18.46 6.29 14.02
CA THR A 278 19.92 6.15 13.96
C THR A 278 20.58 6.30 15.32
N ARG A 279 19.81 6.31 16.42
CA ARG A 279 20.28 6.43 17.81
C ARG A 279 21.08 7.68 18.10
N ILE A 280 20.90 8.72 17.30
CA ILE A 280 21.56 10.02 17.59
C ILE A 280 20.90 10.68 18.80
N THR A 281 21.74 11.23 19.66
CA THR A 281 21.31 11.94 20.88
C THR A 281 21.58 13.44 20.80
N ASN A 282 22.47 13.85 19.91
CA ASN A 282 22.83 15.25 19.69
C ASN A 282 23.23 15.50 18.23
N LEU A 283 22.95 16.70 17.75
CA LEU A 283 23.40 17.22 16.46
C LEU A 283 24.10 18.54 16.69
N PRO A 284 25.37 18.70 16.22
CA PRO A 284 26.09 19.96 16.28
C PRO A 284 25.31 21.10 15.61
N GLY A 285 25.49 22.33 16.08
CA GLY A 285 24.83 23.52 15.51
C GLY A 285 25.20 23.81 14.04
N ASP A 286 26.31 23.24 13.55
CA ASP A 286 26.78 23.37 12.19
C ASP A 286 26.68 22.09 11.35
N ALA A 287 25.99 21.07 11.86
CA ALA A 287 25.86 19.76 11.21
C ALA A 287 25.42 19.85 9.74
N PHE A 288 24.55 20.80 9.42
CA PHE A 288 23.99 20.99 8.06
C PHE A 288 24.47 22.27 7.38
N ALA A 289 25.51 22.94 7.88
CA ALA A 289 25.94 24.27 7.42
C ALA A 289 26.32 24.32 5.92
N LYS A 290 26.70 23.20 5.30
CA LYS A 290 27.06 23.09 3.88
C LYS A 290 25.90 22.62 2.99
N ASN A 291 24.83 22.08 3.56
CA ASN A 291 23.74 21.46 2.82
C ASN A 291 22.57 22.44 2.56
N LEU A 292 22.87 23.57 1.89
CA LEU A 292 21.95 24.70 1.75
C LEU A 292 20.72 24.40 0.87
N TYR A 293 20.72 23.30 0.14
CA TYR A 293 19.60 22.87 -0.71
C TYR A 293 18.66 21.89 0.00
N LEU A 294 18.90 21.57 1.27
CA LEU A 294 18.12 20.60 2.02
C LEU A 294 16.64 21.02 2.08
N ARG A 295 15.77 20.17 1.54
CA ARG A 295 14.33 20.38 1.44
C ARG A 295 13.54 19.46 2.37
N GLN A 296 14.05 18.25 2.56
CA GLN A 296 13.44 17.26 3.44
C GLN A 296 14.47 16.69 4.40
N LEU A 297 14.14 16.71 5.69
CA LEU A 297 14.96 16.14 6.75
C LEU A 297 14.08 15.27 7.65
N ILE A 298 14.44 13.99 7.75
CA ILE A 298 13.75 13.02 8.60
C ILE A 298 14.70 12.62 9.72
N LEU A 299 14.35 13.01 10.93
CA LEU A 299 15.09 12.76 12.18
C LEU A 299 14.32 11.85 13.15
N ALA A 300 13.18 11.35 12.72
CA ALA A 300 12.24 10.59 13.54
C ALA A 300 12.89 9.41 14.29
N ASP A 301 12.29 9.01 15.40
CA ASP A 301 12.70 7.84 16.21
C ASP A 301 14.17 7.92 16.70
N ASN A 302 14.62 9.12 17.08
CA ASN A 302 15.92 9.36 17.68
C ASN A 302 15.76 9.98 19.09
N GLU A 303 16.81 10.01 19.89
CA GLU A 303 16.75 10.54 21.26
C GLU A 303 17.35 11.97 21.35
N LEU A 304 16.79 12.91 20.60
CA LEU A 304 17.28 14.29 20.49
C LEU A 304 16.73 15.20 21.61
N GLN A 305 16.82 14.76 22.85
CA GLN A 305 16.21 15.41 24.04
C GLN A 305 16.46 16.92 24.12
N HIS A 306 17.66 17.35 23.76
CA HIS A 306 18.13 18.74 23.88
C HIS A 306 18.41 19.38 22.51
N LEU A 307 17.66 18.99 21.46
CA LEU A 307 17.82 19.59 20.14
C LEU A 307 17.37 21.05 20.12
N ASN A 308 18.32 21.94 19.91
CA ASN A 308 17.99 23.33 19.59
C ASN A 308 17.77 23.50 18.08
N VAL A 309 16.51 23.43 17.65
CA VAL A 309 16.13 23.51 16.23
C VAL A 309 16.65 24.77 15.57
N GLY A 310 16.61 25.91 16.24
CA GLY A 310 17.03 27.20 15.69
C GLY A 310 18.53 27.28 15.43
N SER A 311 19.38 26.74 16.31
CA SER A 311 20.83 26.70 16.11
C SER A 311 21.26 25.62 15.13
N THR A 312 20.72 24.41 15.24
CA THR A 312 21.12 23.26 14.42
C THR A 312 20.68 23.41 12.97
N LEU A 313 19.48 23.91 12.71
CA LEU A 313 18.91 24.05 11.37
C LEU A 313 18.90 25.49 10.85
N GLY A 314 19.41 26.46 11.63
CA GLY A 314 19.24 27.89 11.36
C GLY A 314 19.63 28.34 9.95
N HIS A 315 20.69 27.79 9.38
CA HIS A 315 21.14 28.09 8.02
C HIS A 315 20.25 27.48 6.93
N ASN A 316 19.54 26.40 7.21
CA ASN A 316 18.78 25.59 6.24
C ASN A 316 17.27 25.79 6.35
N LEU A 317 16.80 26.41 7.42
CA LEU A 317 15.35 26.61 7.65
C LEU A 317 14.66 27.34 6.48
N HIS A 318 15.37 28.23 5.78
CA HIS A 318 14.80 28.96 4.62
C HIS A 318 14.60 28.09 3.36
N SER A 319 15.28 26.94 3.24
CA SER A 319 15.11 25.99 2.12
C SER A 319 14.21 24.81 2.47
N LEU A 320 14.10 24.48 3.76
CA LEU A 320 13.40 23.30 4.24
C LEU A 320 11.89 23.38 3.96
N GLN A 321 11.35 22.30 3.39
CA GLN A 321 9.92 22.15 3.07
C GLN A 321 9.24 21.09 3.91
N ALA A 322 9.98 20.06 4.35
CA ALA A 322 9.48 18.99 5.20
C ALA A 322 10.47 18.66 6.31
N LEU A 323 9.99 18.63 7.53
CA LEU A 323 10.75 18.26 8.73
C LEU A 323 9.98 17.24 9.54
N ASP A 324 10.60 16.10 9.80
CA ASP A 324 10.07 15.08 10.68
C ASP A 324 10.96 14.92 11.92
N LEU A 325 10.43 15.28 13.06
CA LEU A 325 11.00 15.17 14.39
C LEU A 325 10.18 14.25 15.29
N SER A 326 9.38 13.36 14.70
CA SER A 326 8.52 12.49 15.51
C SER A 326 9.31 11.52 16.38
N ASN A 327 8.80 11.24 17.56
CA ASN A 327 9.40 10.31 18.54
C ASN A 327 10.88 10.63 18.87
N CYS A 328 11.23 11.92 18.97
CA CYS A 328 12.57 12.34 19.27
C CYS A 328 12.82 12.60 20.77
N ASN A 329 11.81 12.35 21.62
CA ASN A 329 11.88 12.58 23.06
C ASN A 329 12.33 14.02 23.42
N LEU A 330 11.87 15.01 22.63
CA LEU A 330 12.22 16.42 22.84
C LEU A 330 11.71 16.88 24.21
N GLN A 331 12.64 17.23 25.11
CA GLN A 331 12.33 17.66 26.48
C GLN A 331 12.46 19.18 26.65
N ASP A 332 13.32 19.80 25.85
CA ASP A 332 13.50 21.24 25.89
C ASP A 332 12.31 21.94 25.23
N ARG A 333 11.93 23.09 25.80
CA ARG A 333 10.88 23.91 25.22
C ARG A 333 11.29 24.42 23.84
N LEU A 334 10.38 24.29 22.88
CA LEU A 334 10.56 24.95 21.60
C LEU A 334 10.53 26.46 21.80
N SER A 335 11.66 27.10 21.53
CA SER A 335 11.73 28.56 21.61
C SER A 335 10.89 29.19 20.49
N GLU A 336 10.38 30.40 20.71
CA GLU A 336 9.65 31.16 19.69
C GLU A 336 10.47 31.34 18.41
N GLU A 337 11.79 31.45 18.52
CA GLU A 337 12.72 31.65 17.43
C GLU A 337 13.03 30.35 16.65
N ALA A 338 12.61 29.17 17.13
CA ALA A 338 12.99 27.86 16.58
C ALA A 338 12.72 27.73 15.07
N PHE A 339 11.61 28.29 14.58
CA PHE A 339 11.19 28.20 13.18
C PHE A 339 11.05 29.57 12.49
N ARG A 340 11.58 30.64 13.07
CA ARG A 340 11.42 32.01 12.54
C ARG A 340 11.81 32.15 11.06
N ASN A 341 12.81 31.42 10.60
CA ASN A 341 13.29 31.46 9.22
C ASN A 341 12.71 30.35 8.33
N ALA A 342 11.80 29.52 8.83
CA ALA A 342 11.25 28.38 8.12
C ALA A 342 10.09 28.75 7.15
N SER A 343 10.28 29.83 6.37
CA SER A 343 9.21 30.43 5.54
C SER A 343 8.71 29.54 4.40
N LYS A 344 9.40 28.43 4.07
CA LYS A 344 9.02 27.45 3.05
C LYS A 344 8.49 26.15 3.62
N LEU A 345 8.47 25.98 4.95
CA LEU A 345 8.05 24.74 5.56
C LEU A 345 6.56 24.47 5.29
N ARG A 346 6.28 23.32 4.74
CA ARG A 346 4.95 22.84 4.36
C ARG A 346 4.50 21.64 5.19
N VAL A 347 5.44 20.83 5.62
CA VAL A 347 5.17 19.60 6.38
C VAL A 347 6.00 19.62 7.67
N LEU A 348 5.33 19.55 8.81
CA LEU A 348 5.96 19.45 10.13
C LEU A 348 5.34 18.30 10.90
N ASN A 349 6.16 17.34 11.30
CA ASN A 349 5.77 16.24 12.16
C ASN A 349 6.53 16.34 13.49
N LEU A 350 5.79 16.55 14.58
CA LEU A 350 6.28 16.61 15.96
C LEU A 350 5.69 15.49 16.82
N SER A 351 5.00 14.53 16.24
CA SER A 351 4.29 13.47 16.95
C SER A 351 5.19 12.70 17.92
N GLY A 352 4.62 12.22 19.02
CA GLY A 352 5.34 11.41 20.00
C GLY A 352 6.35 12.20 20.86
N ASN A 353 6.29 13.54 20.84
CA ASN A 353 7.10 14.38 21.72
C ASN A 353 6.19 15.10 22.73
N PRO A 354 6.57 15.18 24.00
CA PRO A 354 5.81 15.95 24.98
C PRO A 354 5.90 17.45 24.67
N MET A 355 4.75 18.08 24.37
CA MET A 355 4.69 19.48 23.92
C MET A 355 3.82 20.33 24.81
N PHE A 356 4.15 21.62 24.92
CA PHE A 356 3.32 22.63 25.57
C PHE A 356 2.57 23.47 24.54
N ALA A 357 1.25 23.59 24.70
CA ALA A 357 0.41 24.34 23.76
C ALA A 357 0.85 25.81 23.58
N ALA A 358 1.39 26.43 24.63
CA ALA A 358 1.90 27.81 24.55
C ALA A 358 3.12 27.94 23.64
N ASP A 359 4.06 26.98 23.71
CA ASP A 359 5.26 26.97 22.89
C ASP A 359 4.89 26.68 21.41
N LEU A 360 3.96 25.75 21.18
CA LEU A 360 3.42 25.50 19.85
C LEU A 360 2.70 26.73 19.27
N THR A 361 1.96 27.49 20.10
CA THR A 361 1.32 28.74 19.68
C THR A 361 2.35 29.74 19.18
N ALA A 362 3.46 29.91 19.91
CA ALA A 362 4.54 30.84 19.54
C ALA A 362 5.20 30.40 18.21
N VAL A 363 5.53 29.12 18.10
CA VAL A 363 6.20 28.52 16.91
C VAL A 363 5.32 28.59 15.66
N LEU A 364 4.04 28.16 15.75
CA LEU A 364 3.15 28.07 14.60
C LEU A 364 2.84 29.42 13.94
N ARG A 365 2.96 30.56 14.68
CA ARG A 365 2.83 31.90 14.11
C ARG A 365 3.85 32.18 13.00
N HIS A 366 4.99 31.51 13.02
CA HIS A 366 6.06 31.65 12.01
C HIS A 366 5.90 30.72 10.80
N LEU A 367 4.87 29.85 10.78
CA LEU A 367 4.67 28.82 9.77
C LEU A 367 3.38 28.98 8.94
N PRO A 368 3.10 30.16 8.35
CA PRO A 368 1.82 30.42 7.69
C PRO A 368 1.61 29.57 6.41
N LYS A 369 2.69 28.99 5.85
CA LYS A 369 2.63 28.13 4.63
C LYS A 369 2.51 26.64 4.95
N LEU A 370 2.24 26.27 6.20
CA LEU A 370 2.13 24.87 6.58
C LEU A 370 0.88 24.25 5.94
N HIS A 371 1.06 23.08 5.30
CA HIS A 371 0.01 22.29 4.67
C HIS A 371 -0.30 21.05 5.50
N LYS A 372 0.72 20.46 6.16
CA LYS A 372 0.54 19.27 6.99
C LYS A 372 1.21 19.46 8.34
N LEU A 373 0.45 19.21 9.41
CA LEU A 373 0.93 19.25 10.79
C LEU A 373 0.50 17.98 11.51
N SER A 374 1.46 17.27 12.09
CA SER A 374 1.17 16.17 13.00
C SER A 374 1.69 16.47 14.40
N LEU A 375 0.77 16.39 15.37
CA LEU A 375 0.95 16.58 16.80
C LEU A 375 0.37 15.38 17.58
N SER A 376 0.31 14.21 16.95
CA SER A 376 -0.21 13.01 17.58
C SER A 376 0.65 12.60 18.78
N ASN A 377 0.01 12.13 19.85
CA ASN A 377 0.70 11.64 21.06
C ASN A 377 1.72 12.66 21.64
N CYS A 378 1.33 13.95 21.70
CA CYS A 378 2.18 15.03 22.23
C CYS A 378 1.82 15.43 23.67
N SER A 379 1.01 14.64 24.36
CA SER A 379 0.51 14.93 25.74
C SER A 379 -0.23 16.25 25.86
N LEU A 380 -0.83 16.75 24.78
CA LEU A 380 -1.54 18.02 24.74
C LEU A 380 -2.87 17.91 25.48
N ARG A 381 -3.11 18.81 26.43
CA ARG A 381 -4.41 18.95 27.10
C ARG A 381 -5.28 20.05 26.49
N ARG A 382 -4.69 20.91 25.67
CA ARG A 382 -5.37 21.96 24.90
C ARG A 382 -4.64 22.16 23.57
N LEU A 383 -5.39 22.64 22.57
CA LEU A 383 -4.82 22.95 21.26
C LEU A 383 -4.13 24.34 21.27
N PRO A 384 -3.15 24.56 20.38
CA PRO A 384 -2.52 25.86 20.16
C PRO A 384 -3.55 26.92 19.67
N GLU A 385 -3.44 28.13 20.15
CA GLU A 385 -4.32 29.24 19.72
C GLU A 385 -3.95 29.78 18.32
N ALA A 386 -2.75 29.47 17.83
CA ALA A 386 -2.23 29.96 16.53
C ALA A 386 -2.83 29.30 15.29
N PHE A 387 -3.78 28.39 15.42
CA PHE A 387 -4.39 27.72 14.25
C PHE A 387 -5.09 28.71 13.31
N GLU A 388 -5.53 29.85 13.77
CA GLU A 388 -6.10 30.93 12.93
C GLU A 388 -5.12 31.44 11.86
N ASN A 389 -3.80 31.30 12.09
CA ASN A 389 -2.76 31.73 11.15
C ASN A 389 -2.42 30.68 10.10
N LEU A 390 -2.96 29.44 10.19
CA LEU A 390 -2.65 28.32 9.32
C LEU A 390 -3.67 28.19 8.17
N GLU A 391 -3.82 29.25 7.38
CA GLU A 391 -4.83 29.34 6.30
C GLU A 391 -4.66 28.24 5.22
N HIS A 392 -3.45 27.71 5.06
CA HIS A 392 -3.12 26.70 4.05
C HIS A 392 -3.10 25.27 4.59
N LEU A 393 -3.45 25.06 5.87
CA LEU A 393 -3.38 23.74 6.46
C LEU A 393 -4.45 22.81 5.86
N GLU A 394 -3.98 21.76 5.20
CA GLU A 394 -4.80 20.74 4.51
C GLU A 394 -4.94 19.47 5.36
N ALA A 395 -3.92 19.13 6.16
CA ALA A 395 -3.94 17.94 7.01
C ALA A 395 -3.48 18.25 8.43
N LEU A 396 -4.27 17.83 9.41
CA LEU A 396 -3.99 17.95 10.83
C LEU A 396 -4.23 16.61 11.53
N ASP A 397 -3.21 16.14 12.24
CA ASP A 397 -3.30 15.01 13.15
C ASP A 397 -3.03 15.50 14.59
N VAL A 398 -4.03 15.43 15.46
CA VAL A 398 -3.93 15.72 16.90
C VAL A 398 -4.34 14.53 17.74
N SER A 399 -4.36 13.34 17.14
CA SER A 399 -4.77 12.08 17.78
C SER A 399 -3.94 11.73 19.01
N HIS A 400 -4.46 10.86 19.86
CA HIS A 400 -3.76 10.37 21.06
C HIS A 400 -3.30 11.47 22.03
N ASN A 401 -4.06 12.58 22.12
CA ASN A 401 -3.80 13.65 23.07
C ASN A 401 -4.98 13.75 24.06
N PRO A 402 -4.74 13.87 25.37
CA PRO A 402 -5.81 13.98 26.36
C PRO A 402 -6.43 15.39 26.34
N LEU A 403 -7.11 15.73 25.25
CA LEU A 403 -7.69 17.06 25.02
C LEU A 403 -8.89 17.30 25.94
N SER A 404 -9.13 18.55 26.26
CA SER A 404 -10.40 18.98 26.89
C SER A 404 -11.41 19.41 25.82
N ASP A 405 -12.66 19.00 25.95
CA ASP A 405 -13.76 19.30 25.02
C ASP A 405 -13.87 20.82 24.75
N ALA A 406 -13.58 21.65 25.75
CA ALA A 406 -13.64 23.11 25.63
C ALA A 406 -12.70 23.71 24.58
N PHE A 407 -11.60 23.01 24.24
CA PHE A 407 -10.58 23.51 23.31
C PHE A 407 -10.76 23.04 21.88
N VAL A 408 -11.63 22.08 21.62
CA VAL A 408 -11.88 21.54 20.28
C VAL A 408 -12.39 22.63 19.31
N ARG A 409 -13.09 23.62 19.81
CA ARG A 409 -13.55 24.80 19.03
C ARG A 409 -12.41 25.59 18.38
N LEU A 410 -11.16 25.48 18.86
CA LEU A 410 -10.00 26.14 18.28
C LEU A 410 -9.63 25.57 16.88
N LEU A 411 -10.20 24.45 16.49
CA LEU A 411 -10.06 23.88 15.15
C LEU A 411 -10.89 24.64 14.10
N ASN A 412 -11.97 25.33 14.50
CA ASN A 412 -12.91 25.95 13.57
C ASN A 412 -12.30 26.92 12.53
N PRO A 413 -11.21 27.69 12.80
CA PRO A 413 -10.59 28.55 11.81
C PRO A 413 -9.97 27.85 10.60
N LEU A 414 -9.73 26.55 10.65
CA LEU A 414 -9.00 25.76 9.63
C LEU A 414 -9.90 25.45 8.41
N LYS A 415 -10.17 26.46 7.58
CA LYS A 415 -11.10 26.37 6.44
C LYS A 415 -10.62 25.50 5.29
N SER A 416 -9.29 25.42 5.10
CA SER A 416 -8.65 24.66 4.03
C SER A 416 -8.47 23.17 4.37
N LEU A 417 -8.81 22.77 5.60
CA LEU A 417 -8.55 21.41 6.08
C LEU A 417 -9.33 20.36 5.28
N GLU A 418 -8.59 19.39 4.74
CA GLU A 418 -9.12 18.23 4.01
C GLU A 418 -9.07 16.94 4.85
N TYR A 419 -8.10 16.83 5.74
CA TYR A 419 -7.89 15.66 6.62
C TYR A 419 -7.77 16.12 8.07
N LEU A 420 -8.58 15.54 8.97
CA LEU A 420 -8.50 15.75 10.40
C LEU A 420 -8.56 14.41 11.13
N ASP A 421 -7.51 14.15 11.92
CA ASP A 421 -7.50 13.05 12.88
C ASP A 421 -7.48 13.61 14.31
N MET A 422 -8.53 13.32 15.06
CA MET A 422 -8.67 13.61 16.48
C MET A 422 -9.11 12.35 17.24
N SER A 423 -8.64 11.20 16.81
CA SER A 423 -8.92 9.93 17.45
C SER A 423 -8.20 9.80 18.79
N TYR A 424 -8.77 9.03 19.70
CA TYR A 424 -8.19 8.76 21.02
C TYR A 424 -7.79 10.02 21.81
N CYS A 425 -8.64 11.07 21.72
CA CYS A 425 -8.40 12.34 22.40
C CYS A 425 -9.13 12.46 23.75
N ASN A 426 -9.75 11.39 24.22
CA ASN A 426 -10.56 11.36 25.47
C ASN A 426 -11.71 12.37 25.48
N LEU A 427 -12.29 12.68 24.30
CA LEU A 427 -13.40 13.62 24.18
C LEU A 427 -14.71 12.94 24.58
N GLY A 428 -15.46 13.58 25.48
CA GLY A 428 -16.81 13.16 25.84
C GLY A 428 -17.90 13.89 25.05
N TYR A 429 -17.55 15.04 24.48
CA TYR A 429 -18.48 15.90 23.75
C TYR A 429 -17.77 16.70 22.65
N VAL A 430 -18.45 16.86 21.51
CA VAL A 430 -18.02 17.75 20.43
C VAL A 430 -19.21 18.58 19.98
N GLY A 431 -19.12 19.89 20.17
CA GLY A 431 -20.21 20.84 19.88
C GLY A 431 -20.40 21.05 18.38
N ASN A 432 -21.66 21.32 17.98
CA ASN A 432 -22.06 21.46 16.57
C ASN A 432 -21.38 22.63 15.82
N ASN A 433 -20.79 23.56 16.52
CA ASN A 433 -20.04 24.69 15.94
C ASN A 433 -18.58 24.37 15.66
N THR A 434 -18.07 23.20 16.07
CA THR A 434 -16.67 22.80 15.91
C THR A 434 -16.21 22.73 14.43
N PHE A 435 -17.05 22.19 13.55
CA PHE A 435 -16.72 21.99 12.15
C PHE A 435 -17.41 22.95 11.19
N THR A 436 -17.99 24.03 11.69
CA THR A 436 -18.86 24.93 10.91
C THR A 436 -18.18 25.55 9.69
N LEU A 437 -16.88 25.86 9.77
CA LEU A 437 -16.12 26.50 8.71
C LEU A 437 -15.28 25.51 7.89
N MET A 438 -15.24 24.22 8.25
CA MET A 438 -14.41 23.19 7.59
C MET A 438 -15.09 22.58 6.34
N THR A 439 -15.54 23.44 5.44
CA THR A 439 -16.28 23.00 4.24
C THR A 439 -15.45 22.21 3.23
N SER A 440 -14.11 22.21 3.35
CA SER A 440 -13.18 21.46 2.51
C SER A 440 -12.91 20.06 3.01
N LEU A 441 -13.36 19.70 4.24
CA LEU A 441 -12.99 18.44 4.90
C LEU A 441 -13.51 17.22 4.11
N LYS A 442 -12.59 16.32 3.78
CA LYS A 442 -12.83 15.07 3.05
C LYS A 442 -12.79 13.86 3.98
N LYS A 443 -11.86 13.87 4.95
CA LYS A 443 -11.72 12.77 5.89
C LYS A 443 -11.70 13.26 7.32
N LEU A 444 -12.58 12.72 8.16
CA LEU A 444 -12.68 12.99 9.59
C LEU A 444 -12.57 11.70 10.39
N ILE A 445 -11.59 11.64 11.30
CA ILE A 445 -11.37 10.51 12.20
C ILE A 445 -11.58 10.99 13.64
N MET A 446 -12.57 10.41 14.33
CA MET A 446 -12.90 10.69 15.71
C MET A 446 -12.94 9.43 16.58
N SER A 447 -12.39 8.33 16.08
CA SER A 447 -12.41 7.01 16.72
C SER A 447 -11.80 7.04 18.13
N GLY A 448 -12.23 6.17 19.04
CA GLY A 448 -11.66 6.03 20.38
C GLY A 448 -11.99 7.19 21.34
N ASN A 449 -13.02 7.98 21.04
CA ASN A 449 -13.53 9.02 21.92
C ASN A 449 -14.85 8.58 22.58
N THR A 450 -15.05 8.90 23.86
CA THR A 450 -16.23 8.45 24.62
C THR A 450 -17.45 9.35 24.37
N LEU A 451 -17.80 9.52 23.09
CA LEU A 451 -18.83 10.47 22.68
C LEU A 451 -20.26 10.05 23.09
N HIS A 452 -20.53 8.74 23.12
CA HIS A 452 -21.83 8.13 23.40
C HIS A 452 -22.99 8.61 22.53
N THR A 453 -23.07 9.90 22.26
CA THR A 453 -24.05 10.57 21.40
C THR A 453 -23.39 11.66 20.57
N LEU A 454 -23.97 11.99 19.41
CA LEU A 454 -23.50 13.07 18.54
C LEU A 454 -24.51 14.22 18.55
N GLU A 455 -24.01 15.46 18.62
CA GLU A 455 -24.86 16.65 18.64
C GLU A 455 -25.56 16.87 17.29
N GLN A 456 -26.78 17.43 17.35
CA GLN A 456 -27.53 17.76 16.13
C GLN A 456 -26.81 18.86 15.34
N GLY A 457 -26.65 18.64 14.03
CA GLY A 457 -25.97 19.57 13.14
C GLY A 457 -24.43 19.42 13.15
N LEU A 458 -23.85 18.52 13.93
CA LEU A 458 -22.40 18.39 14.10
C LEU A 458 -21.66 18.29 12.74
N PHE A 459 -22.19 17.51 11.80
CA PHE A 459 -21.57 17.33 10.48
C PHE A 459 -22.24 18.15 9.37
N ALA A 460 -23.29 18.93 9.66
CA ALA A 460 -24.14 19.56 8.64
C ALA A 460 -23.39 20.39 7.57
N ASN A 461 -22.24 20.97 7.92
CA ASN A 461 -21.44 21.81 7.01
C ASN A 461 -20.30 21.08 6.31
N LEU A 462 -20.07 19.80 6.58
CA LEU A 462 -19.01 19.01 5.97
C LEU A 462 -19.41 18.48 4.58
N THR A 463 -19.67 19.39 3.65
CA THR A 463 -20.28 19.08 2.34
C THR A 463 -19.41 18.26 1.40
N ARG A 464 -18.08 18.22 1.63
CA ARG A 464 -17.11 17.46 0.84
C ARG A 464 -16.67 16.16 1.51
N LEU A 465 -17.28 15.78 2.64
CA LEU A 465 -16.88 14.61 3.40
C LEU A 465 -17.00 13.34 2.55
N GLU A 466 -15.91 12.59 2.46
CA GLU A 466 -15.78 11.32 1.73
C GLU A 466 -15.68 10.13 2.71
N SER A 467 -14.98 10.30 3.82
CA SER A 467 -14.77 9.25 4.83
C SER A 467 -14.99 9.79 6.25
N LEU A 468 -15.79 9.05 7.04
CA LEU A 468 -16.07 9.33 8.45
C LEU A 468 -15.75 8.09 9.29
N GLU A 469 -14.84 8.24 10.26
CA GLU A 469 -14.45 7.17 11.17
C GLU A 469 -14.87 7.49 12.61
N LEU A 470 -15.79 6.70 13.16
CA LEU A 470 -16.37 6.81 14.51
C LEU A 470 -16.23 5.46 15.24
N ASN A 471 -15.12 4.75 15.04
CA ASN A 471 -14.91 3.47 15.73
C ASN A 471 -14.72 3.69 17.22
N ASP A 472 -15.19 2.76 18.04
CA ASP A 472 -14.97 2.79 19.50
C ASP A 472 -15.38 4.12 20.16
N CYS A 473 -16.56 4.64 19.78
CA CYS A 473 -17.09 5.90 20.30
C CYS A 473 -18.19 5.70 21.35
N GLY A 474 -18.49 4.48 21.73
CA GLY A 474 -19.56 4.15 22.68
C GLY A 474 -20.96 4.41 22.15
N LEU A 475 -21.15 4.52 20.83
CA LEU A 475 -22.44 4.78 20.20
C LEU A 475 -23.33 3.54 20.35
N LYS A 476 -24.52 3.73 20.97
CA LYS A 476 -25.48 2.65 21.19
C LYS A 476 -26.65 2.68 20.22
N ASN A 477 -27.05 3.86 19.78
CA ASN A 477 -28.20 4.05 18.92
C ASN A 477 -27.80 4.25 17.45
N PRO A 478 -28.69 3.96 16.49
CA PRO A 478 -28.50 4.37 15.11
C PRO A 478 -28.21 5.88 15.01
N LEU A 479 -27.42 6.28 13.99
CA LEU A 479 -27.06 7.67 13.79
C LEU A 479 -28.32 8.54 13.53
N ASP A 480 -28.54 9.56 14.37
CA ASP A 480 -29.67 10.50 14.19
C ASP A 480 -29.50 11.28 12.87
N PRO A 481 -30.50 11.29 11.98
CA PRO A 481 -30.50 12.11 10.77
C PRO A 481 -30.13 13.59 11.01
N LYS A 482 -30.54 14.16 12.15
CA LYS A 482 -30.31 15.55 12.50
C LYS A 482 -28.82 15.90 12.70
N VAL A 483 -27.97 14.92 12.99
CA VAL A 483 -26.52 15.11 13.08
C VAL A 483 -25.92 15.58 11.76
N PHE A 484 -26.49 15.12 10.66
CA PHE A 484 -26.05 15.41 9.29
C PHE A 484 -26.80 16.60 8.63
N GLY A 485 -27.82 17.17 9.31
CA GLY A 485 -28.69 18.17 8.72
C GLY A 485 -29.62 17.58 7.64
N ASP A 486 -30.15 18.42 6.75
CA ASP A 486 -31.22 18.02 5.80
C ASP A 486 -30.69 17.51 4.46
N ARG A 487 -29.40 17.69 4.17
CA ARG A 487 -28.79 17.37 2.87
C ARG A 487 -28.33 15.92 2.79
N VAL A 488 -28.41 15.33 1.58
CA VAL A 488 -27.74 14.08 1.25
C VAL A 488 -26.27 14.39 0.91
N TYR A 489 -25.35 13.62 1.48
CA TYR A 489 -23.93 13.74 1.22
C TYR A 489 -23.58 13.06 -0.09
N ALA A 490 -23.30 13.85 -1.12
CA ALA A 490 -22.99 13.34 -2.45
C ALA A 490 -21.68 12.54 -2.52
N ASN A 491 -20.70 12.95 -1.69
CA ASN A 491 -19.33 12.44 -1.77
C ASN A 491 -18.99 11.39 -0.69
N ILE A 492 -19.86 11.18 0.31
CA ILE A 492 -19.54 10.23 1.37
C ILE A 492 -19.60 8.79 0.85
N ILE A 493 -18.45 8.14 0.83
CA ILE A 493 -18.27 6.78 0.33
C ILE A 493 -17.91 5.78 1.43
N GLU A 494 -17.33 6.24 2.53
CA GLU A 494 -16.86 5.38 3.61
C GLU A 494 -17.38 5.82 4.98
N LEU A 495 -17.91 4.86 5.74
CA LEU A 495 -18.28 5.03 7.15
C LEU A 495 -17.75 3.85 7.97
N LYS A 496 -17.02 4.14 9.03
CA LYS A 496 -16.55 3.14 10.00
C LYS A 496 -17.18 3.37 11.35
N LEU A 497 -17.86 2.36 11.87
CA LEU A 497 -18.54 2.34 13.16
C LEU A 497 -18.10 1.14 14.03
N SER A 498 -16.99 0.53 13.72
CA SER A 498 -16.48 -0.64 14.43
C SER A 498 -16.38 -0.42 15.94
N LYS A 499 -16.55 -1.47 16.74
CA LYS A 499 -16.48 -1.44 18.22
C LYS A 499 -17.48 -0.50 18.90
N ASN A 500 -18.63 -0.23 18.27
CA ASN A 500 -19.73 0.46 18.91
C ASN A 500 -20.84 -0.55 19.23
N PRO A 501 -21.38 -0.58 20.45
CA PRO A 501 -22.43 -1.55 20.83
C PRO A 501 -23.79 -1.10 20.26
N LEU A 502 -23.93 -1.16 18.92
CA LEU A 502 -25.05 -0.62 18.18
C LEU A 502 -26.34 -1.45 18.37
N THR A 503 -27.42 -0.81 18.77
CA THR A 503 -28.73 -1.41 18.79
C THR A 503 -29.31 -1.42 17.37
N VAL A 504 -29.48 -2.60 16.78
CA VAL A 504 -30.15 -2.75 15.50
C VAL A 504 -31.67 -2.55 15.71
N PRO A 505 -32.33 -1.64 14.93
CA PRO A 505 -33.77 -1.46 15.04
C PRO A 505 -34.54 -2.75 14.67
N ASP A 506 -35.71 -2.95 15.28
CA ASP A 506 -36.55 -4.12 15.01
C ASP A 506 -36.99 -4.13 13.55
N ASP A 507 -37.31 -2.99 12.97
CA ASP A 507 -37.57 -2.77 11.55
C ASP A 507 -37.01 -1.41 11.11
N GLY A 508 -36.76 -1.28 9.79
CA GLY A 508 -36.28 -0.05 9.18
C GLY A 508 -34.75 0.02 9.07
N PRO A 509 -34.24 1.13 8.54
CA PRO A 509 -32.82 1.28 8.18
C PRO A 509 -31.95 1.60 9.40
N LEU A 510 -30.71 1.12 9.40
CA LEU A 510 -29.69 1.45 10.38
C LEU A 510 -29.17 2.88 10.22
N LEU A 511 -28.99 3.31 8.98
CA LEU A 511 -28.38 4.59 8.65
C LEU A 511 -29.39 5.57 8.04
N PRO A 512 -29.22 6.88 8.26
CA PRO A 512 -30.11 7.89 7.73
C PRO A 512 -29.96 8.06 6.21
N LYS A 513 -30.98 8.66 5.56
CA LYS A 513 -31.02 8.90 4.10
C LYS A 513 -29.87 9.80 3.62
N GLN A 514 -29.33 10.62 4.47
CA GLN A 514 -28.20 11.51 4.19
C GLN A 514 -26.94 10.74 3.74
N LEU A 515 -26.81 9.46 4.13
CA LEU A 515 -25.67 8.59 3.86
C LEU A 515 -25.97 7.57 2.74
N SER A 516 -26.92 7.86 1.83
CA SER A 516 -27.36 6.92 0.79
C SER A 516 -26.29 6.57 -0.27
N ASN A 517 -25.24 7.38 -0.38
CA ASN A 517 -24.16 7.16 -1.35
C ASN A 517 -23.00 6.31 -0.82
N LEU A 518 -23.10 5.78 0.41
CA LEU A 518 -22.06 4.93 0.97
C LEU A 518 -21.78 3.70 0.08
N GLU A 519 -20.49 3.48 -0.14
CA GLU A 519 -19.92 2.32 -0.83
C GLU A 519 -19.24 1.35 0.14
N SER A 520 -18.72 1.85 1.27
CA SER A 520 -18.00 1.07 2.28
C SER A 520 -18.57 1.31 3.67
N LEU A 521 -18.95 0.25 4.37
CA LEU A 521 -19.47 0.30 5.72
C LEU A 521 -18.79 -0.75 6.61
N ASP A 522 -18.19 -0.29 7.71
CA ASP A 522 -17.64 -1.17 8.74
C ASP A 522 -18.51 -1.15 10.01
N LEU A 523 -19.06 -2.32 10.34
CA LEU A 523 -19.87 -2.61 11.52
C LEU A 523 -19.26 -3.77 12.33
N SER A 524 -17.95 -3.99 12.24
CA SER A 524 -17.29 -5.06 13.00
C SER A 524 -17.30 -4.76 14.50
N TYR A 525 -17.30 -5.80 15.32
CA TYR A 525 -17.30 -5.67 16.80
C TYR A 525 -18.46 -4.80 17.37
N CYS A 526 -19.65 -4.83 16.76
CA CYS A 526 -20.78 -4.00 17.16
C CYS A 526 -21.85 -4.72 17.98
N ASP A 527 -21.56 -5.93 18.48
CA ASP A 527 -22.50 -6.79 19.25
C ASP A 527 -23.80 -7.13 18.50
N ILE A 528 -23.80 -7.03 17.16
CA ILE A 528 -24.97 -7.26 16.32
C ILE A 528 -25.35 -8.74 16.37
N THR A 529 -26.61 -9.03 16.75
CA THR A 529 -27.15 -10.39 16.84
C THR A 529 -28.03 -10.77 15.67
N ARG A 530 -28.66 -9.78 15.03
CA ARG A 530 -29.61 -9.96 13.90
C ARG A 530 -29.56 -8.78 12.94
N LEU A 531 -29.89 -9.02 11.68
CA LEU A 531 -30.08 -8.00 10.67
C LEU A 531 -31.56 -8.02 10.25
N ASN A 532 -32.33 -6.96 10.52
CA ASN A 532 -33.69 -6.86 10.02
C ASN A 532 -33.70 -6.73 8.49
N GLU A 533 -34.78 -7.07 7.83
CA GLU A 533 -34.86 -7.12 6.36
C GLU A 533 -34.64 -5.74 5.69
N ASN A 534 -34.95 -4.63 6.38
CA ASN A 534 -34.89 -3.27 5.88
C ASN A 534 -33.61 -2.51 6.31
N LEU A 535 -32.67 -3.19 7.02
CA LEU A 535 -31.50 -2.57 7.66
C LEU A 535 -30.66 -1.74 6.70
N PHE A 536 -30.41 -2.23 5.49
CA PHE A 536 -29.61 -1.56 4.46
C PHE A 536 -30.47 -0.91 3.36
N SER A 537 -31.76 -0.69 3.58
CA SER A 537 -32.67 -0.16 2.55
C SER A 537 -32.29 1.23 2.04
N ARG A 538 -31.55 2.02 2.82
CA ARG A 538 -31.06 3.36 2.44
C ARG A 538 -29.62 3.40 1.97
N THR A 539 -28.90 2.29 2.01
CA THR A 539 -27.48 2.18 1.63
C THR A 539 -27.28 1.09 0.59
N SER A 540 -28.12 1.04 -0.42
CA SER A 540 -28.09 0.03 -1.48
C SER A 540 -26.86 0.09 -2.40
N ASN A 541 -26.09 1.19 -2.34
CA ASN A 541 -24.87 1.39 -3.12
C ASN A 541 -23.63 0.70 -2.52
N LEU A 542 -23.75 0.04 -1.36
CA LEU A 542 -22.63 -0.62 -0.70
C LEU A 542 -21.96 -1.65 -1.62
N THR A 543 -20.67 -1.51 -1.79
CA THR A 543 -19.75 -2.43 -2.47
C THR A 543 -18.91 -3.22 -1.47
N ARG A 544 -18.67 -2.68 -0.27
CA ARG A 544 -17.94 -3.32 0.83
C ARG A 544 -18.73 -3.23 2.13
N LEU A 545 -18.91 -4.38 2.77
CA LEU A 545 -19.61 -4.49 4.07
C LEU A 545 -18.81 -5.41 4.99
N ASN A 546 -18.36 -4.86 6.12
CA ASN A 546 -17.72 -5.60 7.19
C ASN A 546 -18.68 -5.78 8.38
N LEU A 547 -19.04 -7.02 8.66
CA LEU A 547 -19.88 -7.46 9.79
C LEU A 547 -19.11 -8.46 10.67
N SER A 548 -17.79 -8.53 10.57
CA SER A 548 -16.97 -9.48 11.32
C SER A 548 -17.03 -9.24 12.83
N ASN A 549 -16.72 -10.27 13.61
CA ASN A 549 -16.63 -10.15 15.06
C ASN A 549 -17.94 -9.64 15.71
N ASN A 550 -19.07 -10.15 15.24
CA ASN A 550 -20.39 -9.89 15.80
C ASN A 550 -21.00 -11.19 16.37
N ARG A 551 -22.27 -11.17 16.73
CA ARG A 551 -22.99 -12.32 17.27
C ARG A 551 -24.12 -12.80 16.37
N ILE A 552 -23.98 -12.59 15.07
CA ILE A 552 -25.01 -12.95 14.08
C ILE A 552 -25.16 -14.47 14.05
N ALA A 553 -26.36 -14.97 14.31
CA ALA A 553 -26.68 -16.39 14.35
C ALA A 553 -27.83 -16.71 13.37
N GLY A 554 -27.67 -17.81 12.63
CA GLY A 554 -28.73 -18.33 11.73
C GLY A 554 -28.86 -17.59 10.38
N ALA A 555 -29.14 -18.36 9.33
CA ALA A 555 -29.22 -17.87 7.94
C ALA A 555 -30.35 -16.86 7.69
N ASN A 556 -31.45 -16.93 8.45
CA ASN A 556 -32.59 -16.01 8.30
C ASN A 556 -32.24 -14.57 8.65
N ASN A 557 -31.21 -14.39 9.52
CA ASN A 557 -30.73 -13.08 9.91
C ASN A 557 -29.89 -12.36 8.83
N LEU A 558 -29.71 -12.95 7.65
CA LEU A 558 -28.97 -12.36 6.53
C LEU A 558 -29.89 -11.87 5.39
N ALA A 559 -31.20 -11.81 5.62
CA ALA A 559 -32.19 -11.45 4.56
C ALA A 559 -31.97 -10.04 3.99
N SER A 560 -31.44 -9.09 4.79
CA SER A 560 -31.13 -7.72 4.36
C SER A 560 -30.06 -7.64 3.27
N LEU A 561 -29.15 -8.61 3.19
CA LEU A 561 -28.09 -8.66 2.16
C LEU A 561 -28.63 -8.71 0.74
N LYS A 562 -29.86 -9.25 0.53
CA LYS A 562 -30.51 -9.31 -0.78
C LYS A 562 -30.73 -7.93 -1.42
N LYS A 563 -30.74 -6.84 -0.61
CA LYS A 563 -30.92 -5.46 -1.10
C LYS A 563 -29.64 -4.83 -1.60
N LEU A 564 -28.49 -5.42 -1.30
CA LEU A 564 -27.16 -4.92 -1.65
C LEU A 564 -26.69 -5.50 -2.99
N GLN A 565 -27.31 -5.09 -4.08
CA GLN A 565 -27.05 -5.65 -5.42
C GLN A 565 -25.64 -5.35 -5.93
N ARG A 566 -24.99 -4.25 -5.44
CA ARG A 566 -23.64 -3.85 -5.82
C ARG A 566 -22.54 -4.42 -4.93
N LEU A 567 -22.92 -5.23 -3.92
CA LEU A 567 -21.97 -5.77 -2.94
C LEU A 567 -20.92 -6.64 -3.64
N GLY A 568 -19.65 -6.23 -3.51
CA GLY A 568 -18.47 -6.93 -4.03
C GLY A 568 -17.69 -7.67 -2.92
N HIS A 569 -17.62 -7.10 -1.73
CA HIS A 569 -16.86 -7.66 -0.62
C HIS A 569 -17.68 -7.72 0.65
N LEU A 570 -17.78 -8.91 1.25
CA LEU A 570 -18.51 -9.14 2.49
C LEU A 570 -17.65 -9.89 3.49
N ASP A 571 -17.51 -9.33 4.70
CA ASP A 571 -16.89 -10.02 5.82
C ASP A 571 -17.94 -10.36 6.89
N LEU A 572 -18.13 -11.65 7.13
CA LEU A 572 -18.98 -12.25 8.17
C LEU A 572 -18.15 -13.14 9.11
N SER A 573 -16.82 -13.02 9.09
CA SER A 573 -15.95 -13.84 9.93
C SER A 573 -16.20 -13.59 11.42
N SER A 574 -15.84 -14.58 12.22
CA SER A 574 -15.95 -14.49 13.70
C SER A 574 -17.36 -14.07 14.16
N ASN A 575 -18.37 -14.74 13.62
CA ASN A 575 -19.77 -14.64 14.03
C ASN A 575 -20.27 -15.96 14.65
N ASN A 576 -21.56 -16.07 14.89
CA ASN A 576 -22.18 -17.27 15.47
C ASN A 576 -23.04 -18.05 14.45
N LEU A 577 -22.60 -18.05 13.18
CA LEU A 577 -23.31 -18.73 12.09
C LEU A 577 -23.08 -20.25 12.17
N THR A 578 -24.13 -21.01 12.42
CA THR A 578 -24.09 -22.49 12.44
C THR A 578 -24.39 -23.09 11.07
N THR A 579 -25.05 -22.35 10.21
CA THR A 579 -25.38 -22.74 8.83
C THR A 579 -25.53 -21.51 7.95
N ILE A 580 -25.23 -21.68 6.66
CA ILE A 580 -25.44 -20.66 5.63
C ILE A 580 -25.78 -21.37 4.29
N HIS A 581 -26.68 -20.78 3.51
CA HIS A 581 -27.08 -21.35 2.22
C HIS A 581 -26.80 -20.35 1.10
N PRO A 582 -26.31 -20.75 -0.08
CA PRO A 582 -25.98 -19.87 -1.22
C PRO A 582 -27.13 -18.94 -1.65
N LYS A 583 -28.36 -19.34 -1.44
CA LYS A 583 -29.57 -18.52 -1.75
C LYS A 583 -29.55 -17.13 -1.07
N VAL A 584 -28.78 -16.98 0.03
CA VAL A 584 -28.61 -15.67 0.69
C VAL A 584 -27.97 -14.66 -0.26
N PHE A 585 -27.07 -15.11 -1.13
CA PHE A 585 -26.31 -14.27 -2.06
C PHE A 585 -26.91 -14.19 -3.46
N LYS A 586 -28.09 -14.73 -3.69
CA LYS A 586 -28.71 -14.81 -5.04
C LYS A 586 -28.79 -13.46 -5.77
N ASN A 587 -28.98 -12.37 -5.04
CA ASN A 587 -29.13 -11.03 -5.62
C ASN A 587 -27.81 -10.23 -5.66
N ASN A 588 -26.71 -10.74 -5.08
CA ASN A 588 -25.43 -10.08 -4.99
C ASN A 588 -24.54 -10.50 -6.17
N LEU A 589 -24.91 -10.09 -7.39
CA LEU A 589 -24.29 -10.56 -8.64
C LEU A 589 -22.86 -10.06 -8.85
N HIS A 590 -22.44 -9.02 -8.10
CA HIS A 590 -21.11 -8.41 -8.16
C HIS A 590 -20.17 -8.90 -7.05
N LEU A 591 -20.56 -9.95 -6.34
CA LEU A 591 -19.80 -10.45 -5.19
C LEU A 591 -18.47 -11.06 -5.64
N LEU A 592 -17.36 -10.45 -5.20
CA LEU A 592 -15.98 -10.83 -5.52
C LEU A 592 -15.31 -11.61 -4.37
N SER A 593 -15.68 -11.30 -3.13
CA SER A 593 -15.16 -12.02 -1.96
C SER A 593 -16.17 -12.11 -0.82
N VAL A 594 -16.20 -13.26 -0.16
CA VAL A 594 -16.94 -13.50 1.08
C VAL A 594 -16.04 -14.16 2.09
N ASN A 595 -15.89 -13.52 3.25
CA ASN A 595 -15.15 -14.09 4.38
C ASN A 595 -16.12 -14.66 5.41
N LEU A 596 -16.07 -15.97 5.63
CA LEU A 596 -16.91 -16.71 6.58
C LEU A 596 -16.08 -17.41 7.68
N MET A 597 -14.82 -17.05 7.83
CA MET A 597 -13.88 -17.69 8.77
C MET A 597 -14.37 -17.59 10.22
N ASN A 598 -13.94 -18.53 11.05
CA ASN A 598 -14.22 -18.52 12.50
C ASN A 598 -15.72 -18.46 12.85
N ASN A 599 -16.58 -19.13 12.08
CA ASN A 599 -17.97 -19.37 12.43
C ASN A 599 -18.16 -20.84 12.87
N PRO A 600 -19.05 -21.13 13.84
CA PRO A 600 -19.28 -22.50 14.32
C PRO A 600 -20.21 -23.27 13.37
N PHE A 601 -19.82 -23.43 12.11
CA PHE A 601 -20.62 -24.16 11.14
C PHE A 601 -20.80 -25.62 11.53
N VAL A 602 -22.04 -26.11 11.37
CA VAL A 602 -22.36 -27.52 11.51
C VAL A 602 -22.38 -28.18 10.13
N CYS A 603 -21.72 -29.33 10.01
CA CYS A 603 -21.64 -30.07 8.76
C CYS A 603 -23.02 -30.62 8.35
N ASN A 604 -23.70 -29.95 7.43
CA ASN A 604 -25.02 -30.30 6.94
C ASN A 604 -25.16 -29.99 5.43
N CYS A 605 -26.31 -30.28 4.85
CA CYS A 605 -26.57 -30.06 3.41
C CYS A 605 -26.36 -28.61 2.97
N SER A 606 -26.73 -27.63 3.79
CA SER A 606 -26.56 -26.21 3.45
C SER A 606 -25.09 -25.82 3.29
N ILE A 607 -24.19 -26.40 4.10
CA ILE A 607 -22.75 -26.17 3.99
C ILE A 607 -22.17 -26.88 2.76
N VAL A 608 -22.69 -28.05 2.39
CA VAL A 608 -22.33 -28.72 1.11
C VAL A 608 -22.75 -27.87 -0.07
N ASP A 609 -23.96 -27.34 -0.06
CA ASP A 609 -24.45 -26.44 -1.11
C ASP A 609 -23.61 -25.15 -1.20
N MET A 610 -23.19 -24.61 -0.06
CA MET A 610 -22.31 -23.44 0.01
C MET A 610 -20.93 -23.72 -0.57
N TRP A 611 -20.38 -24.90 -0.27
CA TRP A 611 -19.09 -25.34 -0.81
C TRP A 611 -19.17 -25.57 -2.33
N ASP A 612 -20.24 -26.21 -2.84
CA ASP A 612 -20.47 -26.40 -4.27
C ASP A 612 -20.61 -25.06 -4.99
N TRP A 613 -21.36 -24.14 -4.43
CA TRP A 613 -21.50 -22.79 -4.97
C TRP A 613 -20.15 -22.07 -5.05
N ALA A 614 -19.35 -22.13 -4.01
CA ALA A 614 -18.02 -21.52 -3.98
C ALA A 614 -17.06 -22.15 -5.00
N VAL A 615 -17.21 -23.45 -5.31
CA VAL A 615 -16.40 -24.18 -6.32
C VAL A 615 -16.87 -23.88 -7.74
N GLN A 616 -18.18 -23.68 -7.96
CA GLN A 616 -18.75 -23.44 -9.28
C GLN A 616 -18.54 -22.01 -9.78
N VAL A 617 -18.51 -21.03 -8.88
CA VAL A 617 -18.24 -19.61 -9.19
C VAL A 617 -16.73 -19.38 -9.35
N LYS A 618 -16.11 -20.19 -10.19
CA LYS A 618 -14.66 -20.47 -10.22
C LYS A 618 -13.74 -19.32 -10.60
N ASN A 619 -14.20 -18.27 -11.26
CA ASN A 619 -13.27 -17.31 -11.89
C ASN A 619 -13.23 -15.92 -11.26
N ASP A 620 -14.21 -15.54 -10.42
CA ASP A 620 -14.34 -14.16 -9.96
C ASP A 620 -14.61 -13.99 -8.45
N LEU A 621 -14.78 -15.09 -7.69
CA LEU A 621 -15.15 -15.02 -6.28
C LEU A 621 -14.09 -15.62 -5.35
N ASP A 622 -13.50 -14.78 -4.47
CA ASP A 622 -12.67 -15.22 -3.36
C ASP A 622 -13.55 -15.50 -2.12
N VAL A 623 -13.83 -16.76 -1.83
CA VAL A 623 -14.49 -17.17 -0.58
C VAL A 623 -13.41 -17.60 0.42
N LEU A 624 -13.22 -16.80 1.46
CA LEU A 624 -12.32 -17.11 2.57
C LEU A 624 -13.12 -17.80 3.68
N VAL A 625 -12.82 -19.06 3.92
CA VAL A 625 -13.43 -19.89 4.96
C VAL A 625 -12.34 -20.74 5.62
N GLY A 626 -11.81 -20.32 6.79
CA GLY A 626 -10.77 -21.07 7.53
C GLY A 626 -9.68 -20.20 8.20
N SER A 627 -8.98 -20.74 9.17
CA SER A 627 -8.04 -20.03 10.04
C SER A 627 -6.72 -19.66 9.35
N GLN A 628 -6.34 -18.41 9.48
CA GLN A 628 -5.05 -17.72 9.17
C GLN A 628 -4.39 -17.91 7.80
N PRO A 629 -4.02 -16.82 7.12
CA PRO A 629 -3.30 -16.87 5.86
C PRO A 629 -1.79 -16.99 6.11
N SER A 630 -1.23 -18.16 5.89
CA SER A 630 0.21 -18.30 5.69
C SER A 630 0.49 -18.72 4.25
N GLN A 631 1.17 -17.83 3.55
CA GLN A 631 1.88 -18.02 2.29
C GLN A 631 1.09 -18.48 1.04
N PHE A 632 1.30 -17.74 -0.02
CA PHE A 632 0.78 -17.88 -1.38
C PHE A 632 0.77 -19.30 -1.92
N THR A 633 -0.42 -19.86 -2.06
CA THR A 633 -0.69 -21.04 -2.89
C THR A 633 -1.92 -20.76 -3.74
N THR A 634 -1.93 -21.27 -4.96
CA THR A 634 -2.93 -21.05 -6.01
C THR A 634 -4.39 -20.96 -5.50
N ARG A 635 -5.19 -20.03 -6.07
CA ARG A 635 -6.61 -19.72 -5.73
C ARG A 635 -7.47 -20.95 -5.41
N ALA A 636 -7.33 -22.04 -6.15
CA ALA A 636 -8.07 -23.28 -5.92
C ALA A 636 -7.64 -24.07 -4.67
N ALA A 637 -6.39 -23.93 -4.22
CA ALA A 637 -5.90 -24.60 -3.01
C ALA A 637 -6.34 -23.87 -1.73
N LYS A 638 -6.54 -22.55 -1.78
CA LYS A 638 -7.07 -21.73 -0.66
C LYS A 638 -8.52 -22.11 -0.34
N LEU A 639 -9.36 -22.30 -1.34
CA LEU A 639 -10.75 -22.75 -1.15
C LEU A 639 -10.85 -24.15 -0.52
N ARG A 640 -9.91 -25.05 -0.79
CA ARG A 640 -9.93 -26.43 -0.26
C ARG A 640 -9.56 -26.57 1.21
N LYS A 641 -8.84 -25.62 1.78
CA LYS A 641 -8.35 -25.65 3.18
C LYS A 641 -9.26 -24.93 4.17
N SER A 642 -10.30 -24.26 3.73
CA SER A 642 -10.88 -23.16 4.47
C SER A 642 -12.31 -23.34 5.02
N LEU A 643 -13.06 -24.36 4.65
CA LEU A 643 -14.35 -24.69 5.29
C LEU A 643 -14.10 -25.69 6.43
N SER A 644 -14.02 -25.22 7.66
CA SER A 644 -14.08 -26.10 8.83
C SER A 644 -15.52 -26.15 9.36
N CYS A 645 -16.08 -27.33 9.50
CA CYS A 645 -17.33 -27.53 10.19
C CYS A 645 -17.18 -28.64 11.24
N SER A 646 -17.98 -28.58 12.29
CA SER A 646 -17.98 -29.57 13.35
C SER A 646 -19.16 -30.54 13.19
N TYR A 647 -18.94 -31.79 13.60
CA TYR A 647 -20.00 -32.79 13.75
C TYR A 647 -20.37 -32.95 15.20
N ASP A 648 -21.63 -33.35 15.46
CA ASP A 648 -21.93 -33.97 16.75
C ASP A 648 -21.16 -35.32 16.88
N GLN A 649 -20.89 -35.75 18.12
CA GLN A 649 -20.05 -36.90 18.38
C GLN A 649 -20.62 -38.21 17.80
N GLU A 650 -21.92 -38.32 17.67
CA GLU A 650 -22.61 -39.53 17.17
C GLU A 650 -22.48 -39.60 15.64
N THR A 651 -22.76 -38.50 14.94
CA THR A 651 -22.55 -38.39 13.48
C THR A 651 -21.08 -38.64 13.11
N TYR A 652 -20.14 -38.08 13.86
CA TYR A 652 -18.71 -38.30 13.69
C TYR A 652 -18.28 -39.76 13.84
N ARG A 653 -18.79 -40.46 14.83
CA ARG A 653 -18.54 -41.88 15.04
C ARG A 653 -19.06 -42.72 13.88
N ASN A 654 -20.29 -42.47 13.43
CA ASN A 654 -20.91 -43.17 12.28
C ASN A 654 -20.12 -42.96 10.98
N ILE A 655 -19.56 -41.76 10.75
CA ILE A 655 -18.71 -41.45 9.60
C ILE A 655 -17.42 -42.29 9.65
N LEU A 656 -16.78 -42.39 10.83
CA LEU A 656 -15.57 -43.17 11.02
C LEU A 656 -15.76 -44.66 10.86
N GLU A 657 -16.92 -45.17 11.28
CA GLU A 657 -17.26 -46.61 11.17
C GLU A 657 -17.55 -47.01 9.70
N GLN A 658 -18.14 -46.12 8.91
CA GLN A 658 -18.48 -46.37 7.49
C GLN A 658 -17.34 -46.07 6.51
N SER A 659 -16.35 -45.24 6.93
CA SER A 659 -15.18 -44.95 6.08
C SER A 659 -14.15 -46.08 6.22
N ARG A 660 -13.62 -46.57 5.08
CA ARG A 660 -12.50 -47.55 5.03
C ARG A 660 -11.16 -46.89 5.43
N VAL A 661 -11.12 -46.11 6.51
CA VAL A 661 -9.91 -45.43 6.99
C VAL A 661 -9.10 -46.41 7.86
N SER A 662 -7.77 -46.42 7.67
CA SER A 662 -6.88 -47.34 8.45
C SER A 662 -6.95 -47.03 9.94
N SER A 663 -6.65 -48.04 10.76
CA SER A 663 -6.71 -47.92 12.23
C SER A 663 -5.73 -46.86 12.81
N SER A 664 -4.64 -46.56 12.12
CA SER A 664 -3.68 -45.52 12.51
C SER A 664 -4.21 -44.09 12.24
N ASP A 665 -4.91 -43.91 11.14
CA ASP A 665 -5.47 -42.63 10.77
C ASP A 665 -6.73 -42.30 11.57
N ARG A 666 -7.48 -43.30 12.03
CA ARG A 666 -8.60 -43.13 12.95
C ARG A 666 -8.18 -42.50 14.29
N LYS A 667 -7.04 -42.88 14.84
CA LYS A 667 -6.52 -42.29 16.11
C LYS A 667 -6.08 -40.84 15.98
N THR A 668 -5.56 -40.45 14.79
CA THR A 668 -5.11 -39.11 14.52
C THR A 668 -6.28 -38.17 14.24
N LEU A 669 -7.32 -38.63 13.54
CA LEU A 669 -8.56 -37.90 13.28
C LEU A 669 -9.38 -37.69 14.57
N LEU A 670 -9.45 -38.68 15.45
CA LEU A 670 -10.14 -38.58 16.74
C LEU A 670 -9.53 -37.57 17.73
N ARG A 671 -8.23 -37.23 17.55
CA ARG A 671 -7.56 -36.24 18.41
C ARG A 671 -7.74 -34.79 17.94
N LYS A 672 -8.11 -34.55 16.69
CA LYS A 672 -8.13 -33.18 16.12
C LYS A 672 -9.52 -32.53 16.08
N GLY A 673 -10.63 -33.25 16.23
CA GLY A 673 -11.98 -32.66 16.29
C GLY A 673 -12.43 -31.84 15.06
N ASP A 674 -11.48 -31.45 14.20
CA ASP A 674 -11.69 -30.63 13.02
C ASP A 674 -11.34 -31.39 11.75
N LEU A 675 -12.33 -31.68 10.93
CA LEU A 675 -12.12 -32.24 9.60
C LEU A 675 -12.06 -31.09 8.60
N THR A 676 -10.91 -30.96 7.94
CA THR A 676 -10.84 -30.12 6.72
C THR A 676 -11.61 -30.80 5.60
N PRO A 677 -12.60 -30.15 4.97
CA PRO A 677 -13.42 -30.74 3.93
C PRO A 677 -12.59 -31.06 2.68
N ASN A 678 -12.76 -32.26 2.17
CA ASN A 678 -12.29 -32.64 0.84
C ASN A 678 -13.52 -33.12 0.01
N ARG A 679 -13.31 -33.41 -1.28
CA ARG A 679 -14.39 -33.93 -2.18
C ARG A 679 -15.08 -35.15 -1.59
N THR A 680 -14.38 -36.00 -0.87
CA THR A 680 -14.88 -37.22 -0.22
C THR A 680 -15.88 -36.88 0.88
N TRP A 681 -15.65 -35.86 1.67
CA TRP A 681 -16.53 -35.39 2.72
C TRP A 681 -17.85 -34.82 2.16
N ALA A 682 -17.80 -33.92 1.18
CA ALA A 682 -18.98 -33.37 0.55
C ALA A 682 -19.85 -34.45 -0.10
N LYS A 683 -19.22 -35.42 -0.74
CA LYS A 683 -19.89 -36.61 -1.31
C LYS A 683 -20.59 -37.42 -0.22
N TYR A 684 -19.90 -37.67 0.90
CA TYR A 684 -20.43 -38.47 1.99
C TYR A 684 -21.66 -37.83 2.65
N ILE A 685 -21.61 -36.52 2.97
CA ILE A 685 -22.78 -35.81 3.53
C ILE A 685 -23.95 -35.80 2.55
N ARG A 686 -23.70 -35.59 1.25
CA ARG A 686 -24.72 -35.62 0.22
C ARG A 686 -25.43 -36.96 0.20
N GLU A 687 -24.71 -38.07 0.15
CA GLU A 687 -25.22 -39.43 0.11
C GLU A 687 -25.90 -39.85 1.43
N SER A 688 -25.42 -39.44 2.57
CA SER A 688 -25.94 -39.88 3.87
C SER A 688 -27.09 -39.04 4.42
N GLN A 689 -27.11 -37.73 4.16
CA GLN A 689 -28.03 -36.80 4.80
C GLN A 689 -28.91 -36.01 3.82
N CYS A 690 -28.49 -35.80 2.55
CA CYS A 690 -29.18 -34.91 1.63
C CYS A 690 -30.07 -35.64 0.64
N ASP A 691 -29.70 -36.82 0.17
CA ASP A 691 -30.47 -37.58 -0.83
C ASP A 691 -31.68 -38.33 -0.26
N ARG A 692 -31.90 -38.34 1.06
CA ARG A 692 -33.05 -38.99 1.71
C ARG A 692 -34.30 -38.09 1.84
N ARG A 693 -34.25 -36.86 1.29
CA ARG A 693 -35.36 -35.87 1.35
C ARG A 693 -35.91 -35.46 -0.02
N SER A 694 -35.72 -36.28 -1.07
CA SER A 694 -36.43 -36.12 -2.35
C SER A 694 -37.76 -36.89 -2.36
#